data_c9ce15518de9a9fb0240542465f20d6f
#
_entry.id   c9ce15518de9a9fb0240542465f20d6f
#
_cell.length_a   1.000
_cell.length_b   1.000
_cell.length_c   1.000
_cell.angle_alpha   90.00
_cell.angle_beta   90.00
_cell.angle_gamma   90.00
#
_symmetry.space_group_name_H-M   'P 1'
#
loop_
_entity.id
_entity.type
_entity.pdbx_description
1 polymer ?
#
loop_
_entity_poly.entity_id
_entity_poly.type
_entity_poly.pdbx_seq_one_letter_code
_entity_poly.pdbx_strand_id
1 'polypeptide(L)'
;MEDSTDVFYRHLQLNEVMVTGVTGDTKLKHSTAPISVVTGKELRGTASTNVIDAVAKQPGMAQVTTGGGISKPIIRGLGYNRIVVMNEGVRQEGQQWGDEHGVEVDGNGVGSVEILKGPASLMYGSDAMAGVLILRSAPAPLEGEVRANASTEYQTNNGLFAYSLNGAGNHGGFVWDARFSDKRAHAYKNKYDGYVPGSQFRERAGRLMLGLNKRWGHSQLTWTAFHLTPSIVEGERDEETGELEWATDHHKTYSKTLPFQQVKHYKAVWDNLFYLPKGSLKAIVGYQQNRRQEFEESADDYEVFFKLHTLTYDVRYLTQEFGGWKVAAGVNGMWQKSQNLGEEALIPEYRLFDVGGYATVSKDWERWTLNSGVRYDRRHLKYDHTKNFDGVTGSVGAVWNACKSLNVRMNVARGFRAPNMSELGSDGVHEGTVRYELGSASLKPEYSWQADLGVDFSSKYVEAQVAFFANRISNYIFAKRIDRVMEEGYRTYEYTQGDARLLGFEAGVDVHPMHRLHLGSTFSYVDARQLNEPEETRYLPFTPAPRWTAEVKYELTHRGKWLNNAYVAVGMECHLRQNHYYKADETETATPSYTLFNLSVGTDLMVCGRKVAELYVMADNLLNRSYQDHLSRLKYTDVNAATGRMGVYNMGRNVVMKMVVPLVFEKR
;
A
#
# COMPACT_ATOMS: atom_id res chain seq x y z
N MET A 1 26.44 2.25 26.55
CA MET A 1 25.69 1.80 25.36
C MET A 1 24.31 1.40 25.86
N GLU A 2 23.36 2.30 25.79
CA GLU A 2 21.96 1.97 26.06
C GLU A 2 21.46 1.06 24.92
N ASP A 3 20.93 -0.07 25.33
CA ASP A 3 20.60 -1.21 24.46
C ASP A 3 19.46 -0.83 23.55
N SER A 4 19.76 -0.66 22.24
CA SER A 4 18.83 -0.25 21.18
C SER A 4 17.71 -1.26 20.85
N THR A 5 17.46 -2.21 21.75
CA THR A 5 16.49 -3.31 21.59
C THR A 5 15.14 -3.04 22.26
N ASP A 6 14.93 -1.86 22.83
CA ASP A 6 13.66 -1.51 23.45
C ASP A 6 12.61 -1.15 22.40
N VAL A 7 11.89 -2.18 21.96
CA VAL A 7 10.90 -2.13 20.88
C VAL A 7 9.67 -1.30 21.26
N PHE A 8 9.43 -1.09 22.54
CA PHE A 8 8.26 -0.36 23.04
C PHE A 8 8.41 1.15 22.92
N TYR A 9 9.64 1.68 22.86
CA TYR A 9 9.90 3.11 22.70
C TYR A 9 9.99 3.60 21.25
N ARG A 10 9.67 2.76 20.25
CA ARG A 10 9.98 3.05 18.85
C ARG A 10 8.84 3.55 17.98
N HIS A 11 7.61 3.69 18.49
CA HIS A 11 6.50 4.10 17.63
C HIS A 11 6.67 5.49 17.01
N LEU A 12 7.44 6.39 17.62
CA LEU A 12 7.66 7.74 17.10
C LEU A 12 9.10 8.29 17.35
N GLN A 13 10.12 7.44 17.47
CA GLN A 13 11.51 7.94 17.65
C GLN A 13 12.00 8.65 16.38
N LEU A 14 11.59 9.91 16.21
CA LEU A 14 12.00 10.80 15.13
C LEU A 14 13.52 10.94 14.96
N ASN A 15 14.27 10.63 16.00
CA ASN A 15 15.71 10.84 16.04
C ASN A 15 16.55 9.70 15.46
N GLU A 16 16.05 8.47 15.43
CA GLU A 16 16.82 7.26 15.07
C GLU A 16 16.37 6.60 13.77
N VAL A 17 15.13 6.84 13.34
CA VAL A 17 14.59 6.21 12.13
C VAL A 17 15.15 6.91 10.89
N MET A 18 15.87 6.14 10.07
CA MET A 18 16.29 6.56 8.73
C MET A 18 15.16 6.30 7.73
N VAL A 19 14.84 7.30 6.95
CA VAL A 19 13.80 7.26 5.91
C VAL A 19 14.35 7.79 4.60
N THR A 20 13.67 7.50 3.52
CA THR A 20 14.00 8.09 2.23
C THR A 20 13.57 9.55 2.20
N GLY A 21 14.52 10.44 2.26
CA GLY A 21 14.29 11.90 2.11
C GLY A 21 14.24 12.34 0.66
N VAL A 22 13.95 13.62 0.46
CA VAL A 22 13.89 14.26 -0.87
C VAL A 22 15.22 14.17 -1.63
N THR A 23 16.35 14.19 -0.90
CA THR A 23 17.70 14.20 -1.48
C THR A 23 18.54 12.96 -1.12
N GLY A 24 17.89 11.89 -0.65
CA GLY A 24 18.55 10.66 -0.17
C GLY A 24 18.13 10.31 1.26
N ASP A 25 18.73 9.27 1.83
CA ASP A 25 18.37 8.82 3.18
C ASP A 25 18.62 9.92 4.22
N THR A 26 17.65 10.14 5.09
CA THR A 26 17.67 11.17 6.13
C THR A 26 17.04 10.65 7.42
N LYS A 27 17.32 11.30 8.53
CA LYS A 27 16.56 11.02 9.77
C LYS A 27 15.14 11.53 9.63
N LEU A 28 14.17 10.78 10.16
CA LEU A 28 12.75 11.15 10.08
C LEU A 28 12.46 12.59 10.55
N LYS A 29 13.15 13.05 11.61
CA LYS A 29 13.04 14.42 12.14
C LYS A 29 13.50 15.53 11.17
N HIS A 30 14.30 15.21 10.16
CA HIS A 30 14.78 16.15 9.13
C HIS A 30 13.96 16.06 7.83
N SER A 31 12.99 15.14 7.77
CA SER A 31 12.11 15.05 6.62
C SER A 31 11.09 16.18 6.61
N THR A 32 11.05 16.95 5.53
CA THR A 32 10.04 17.99 5.32
C THR A 32 8.70 17.43 4.86
N ALA A 33 8.71 16.27 4.19
CA ALA A 33 7.51 15.54 3.81
C ALA A 33 6.95 14.73 4.99
N PRO A 34 5.63 14.62 5.14
CA PRO A 34 5.03 13.71 6.11
C PRO A 34 5.34 12.25 5.74
N ILE A 35 6.06 11.54 6.61
CA ILE A 35 6.43 10.13 6.40
C ILE A 35 5.96 9.32 7.60
N SER A 36 5.31 8.19 7.32
CA SER A 36 5.03 7.15 8.30
C SER A 36 5.86 5.91 7.98
N VAL A 37 6.34 5.22 9.00
CA VAL A 37 7.12 3.97 8.85
C VAL A 37 6.42 2.86 9.61
N VAL A 38 6.16 1.74 8.93
CA VAL A 38 5.63 0.51 9.53
C VAL A 38 6.76 -0.51 9.53
N THR A 39 7.17 -0.94 10.70
CA THR A 39 8.27 -1.91 10.84
C THR A 39 7.81 -3.34 10.56
N GLY A 40 8.73 -4.23 10.22
CA GLY A 40 8.41 -5.64 10.02
C GLY A 40 7.82 -6.32 11.26
N LYS A 41 8.17 -5.85 12.47
CA LYS A 41 7.55 -6.37 13.71
C LYS A 41 6.10 -5.91 13.85
N GLU A 42 5.79 -4.67 13.51
CA GLU A 42 4.41 -4.17 13.48
C GLU A 42 3.58 -4.91 12.44
N LEU A 43 4.14 -5.13 11.22
CA LEU A 43 3.47 -5.92 10.18
C LEU A 43 3.14 -7.34 10.67
N ARG A 44 4.08 -7.99 11.37
CA ARG A 44 3.83 -9.34 11.94
C ARG A 44 2.83 -9.32 13.09
N GLY A 45 2.84 -8.28 13.91
CA GLY A 45 1.91 -8.10 15.04
C GLY A 45 0.52 -7.57 14.64
N THR A 46 0.26 -7.37 13.35
CA THR A 46 -1.02 -6.90 12.84
C THR A 46 -1.79 -8.06 12.20
N ALA A 47 -3.05 -8.23 12.57
CA ALA A 47 -3.96 -9.13 11.89
C ALA A 47 -4.31 -8.52 10.52
N SER A 48 -3.93 -9.19 9.44
CA SER A 48 -4.11 -8.72 8.06
C SER A 48 -4.07 -9.87 7.07
N THR A 49 -4.70 -9.71 5.92
CA THR A 49 -4.69 -10.69 4.83
C THR A 49 -3.51 -10.48 3.90
N ASN A 50 -3.10 -9.22 3.73
CA ASN A 50 -1.98 -8.82 2.87
C ASN A 50 -1.29 -7.56 3.44
N VAL A 51 -0.20 -7.11 2.81
CA VAL A 51 0.59 -5.98 3.29
C VAL A 51 -0.17 -4.65 3.23
N ILE A 52 -1.05 -4.46 2.26
CA ILE A 52 -1.84 -3.22 2.14
C ILE A 52 -2.87 -3.12 3.25
N ASP A 53 -3.52 -4.23 3.61
CA ASP A 53 -4.43 -4.31 4.74
C ASP A 53 -3.73 -3.92 6.06
N ALA A 54 -2.49 -4.38 6.27
CA ALA A 54 -1.71 -3.96 7.44
C ALA A 54 -1.36 -2.47 7.44
N VAL A 55 -0.98 -1.93 6.27
CA VAL A 55 -0.60 -0.52 6.10
C VAL A 55 -1.80 0.42 6.19
N ALA A 56 -2.97 -0.03 5.74
CA ALA A 56 -4.22 0.75 5.80
C ALA A 56 -4.63 1.12 7.24
N LYS A 57 -4.10 0.42 8.25
CA LYS A 57 -4.35 0.74 9.68
C LYS A 57 -3.59 1.99 10.17
N GLN A 58 -2.66 2.53 9.36
CA GLN A 58 -1.94 3.77 9.70
C GLN A 58 -2.83 5.02 9.54
N PRO A 59 -2.59 6.10 10.31
CA PRO A 59 -3.31 7.37 10.15
C PRO A 59 -3.21 7.92 8.72
N GLY A 60 -4.34 8.42 8.18
CA GLY A 60 -4.41 8.96 6.81
C GLY A 60 -4.31 7.91 5.69
N MET A 61 -4.23 6.63 6.07
CA MET A 61 -4.29 5.50 5.14
C MET A 61 -5.66 4.84 5.19
N ALA A 62 -6.08 4.32 4.04
CA ALA A 62 -7.24 3.46 3.88
C ALA A 62 -6.96 2.46 2.75
N GLN A 63 -7.92 1.62 2.42
CA GLN A 63 -7.82 0.68 1.30
C GLN A 63 -9.14 0.53 0.56
N VAL A 64 -9.07 0.34 -0.74
CA VAL A 64 -10.17 -0.23 -1.53
C VAL A 64 -10.03 -1.74 -1.48
N THR A 65 -11.12 -2.46 -1.25
CA THR A 65 -11.14 -3.92 -1.22
C THR A 65 -12.22 -4.48 -2.14
N THR A 66 -11.89 -5.60 -2.80
CA THR A 66 -12.82 -6.38 -3.60
C THR A 66 -12.60 -7.85 -3.23
N GLY A 67 -13.35 -8.36 -2.26
CA GLY A 67 -13.15 -9.71 -1.72
C GLY A 67 -11.99 -9.85 -0.73
N GLY A 68 -11.51 -11.08 -0.54
CA GLY A 68 -10.56 -11.43 0.53
C GLY A 68 -9.08 -11.20 0.20
N GLY A 69 -8.70 -11.31 -1.08
CA GLY A 69 -7.30 -11.27 -1.52
C GLY A 69 -6.87 -9.99 -2.25
N ILE A 70 -7.79 -9.06 -2.49
CA ILE A 70 -7.57 -7.88 -3.33
C ILE A 70 -7.65 -6.61 -2.51
N SER A 71 -6.55 -5.85 -2.48
CA SER A 71 -6.47 -4.58 -1.74
C SER A 71 -5.63 -3.56 -2.49
N LYS A 72 -6.06 -2.29 -2.45
CA LYS A 72 -5.34 -1.13 -2.98
C LYS A 72 -5.21 -0.04 -1.94
N PRO A 73 -4.05 0.61 -1.85
CA PRO A 73 -3.85 1.68 -0.88
C PRO A 73 -4.58 2.96 -1.29
N ILE A 74 -5.05 3.68 -0.27
CA ILE A 74 -5.55 5.06 -0.35
C ILE A 74 -4.75 5.91 0.61
N ILE A 75 -4.20 7.03 0.14
CA ILE A 75 -3.48 8.02 0.95
C ILE A 75 -4.29 9.32 0.94
N ARG A 76 -4.80 9.75 2.11
CA ARG A 76 -5.51 11.03 2.27
C ARG A 76 -6.66 11.22 1.27
N GLY A 77 -7.39 10.13 0.99
CA GLY A 77 -8.52 10.13 0.05
C GLY A 77 -8.15 9.97 -1.43
N LEU A 78 -6.87 9.86 -1.76
CA LEU A 78 -6.40 9.62 -3.13
C LEU A 78 -5.86 8.21 -3.29
N GLY A 79 -6.22 7.55 -4.37
CA GLY A 79 -5.83 6.16 -4.65
C GLY A 79 -5.52 5.89 -6.12
N TYR A 80 -5.46 4.61 -6.46
CA TYR A 80 -5.20 4.10 -7.80
C TYR A 80 -3.85 4.60 -8.37
N ASN A 81 -3.85 5.06 -9.60
CA ASN A 81 -2.65 5.54 -10.29
C ASN A 81 -2.08 6.88 -9.76
N ARG A 82 -2.59 7.38 -8.62
CA ARG A 82 -2.01 8.54 -7.89
C ARG A 82 -1.04 8.12 -6.79
N ILE A 83 -0.93 6.82 -6.54
CA ILE A 83 0.03 6.24 -5.58
C ILE A 83 1.05 5.40 -6.35
N VAL A 84 2.32 5.68 -6.11
CA VAL A 84 3.42 4.84 -6.61
C VAL A 84 3.80 3.83 -5.55
N VAL A 85 3.79 2.55 -5.90
CA VAL A 85 4.29 1.47 -5.05
C VAL A 85 5.69 1.09 -5.52
N MET A 86 6.69 1.23 -4.64
CA MET A 86 8.08 0.84 -4.90
C MET A 86 8.38 -0.49 -4.22
N ASN A 87 8.87 -1.45 -4.99
CA ASN A 87 9.25 -2.76 -4.49
C ASN A 87 10.57 -3.21 -5.13
N GLU A 88 11.55 -3.60 -4.31
CA GLU A 88 12.92 -3.92 -4.75
C GLU A 88 13.60 -2.75 -5.50
N GLY A 89 13.29 -1.50 -5.13
CA GLY A 89 13.90 -0.31 -5.72
C GLY A 89 13.30 0.15 -7.05
N VAL A 90 12.33 -0.56 -7.60
CA VAL A 90 11.61 -0.19 -8.83
C VAL A 90 10.11 -0.04 -8.59
N ARG A 91 9.43 0.72 -9.43
CA ARG A 91 7.99 0.86 -9.41
C ARG A 91 7.33 -0.49 -9.73
N GLN A 92 6.37 -0.91 -8.91
CA GLN A 92 5.59 -2.12 -9.11
C GLN A 92 4.46 -1.84 -10.11
N GLU A 93 4.55 -2.44 -11.29
CA GLU A 93 3.59 -2.24 -12.38
C GLU A 93 2.71 -3.49 -12.56
N GLY A 94 1.61 -3.55 -11.79
CA GLY A 94 0.66 -4.67 -11.74
C GLY A 94 -0.70 -4.33 -12.34
N GLN A 95 -0.79 -3.41 -13.31
CA GLN A 95 -2.06 -3.02 -13.93
C GLN A 95 -3.11 -2.53 -12.89
N GLN A 96 -2.72 -1.67 -11.97
CA GLN A 96 -3.51 -1.25 -10.81
C GLN A 96 -4.66 -0.27 -11.14
N TRP A 97 -5.11 -0.21 -12.37
CA TRP A 97 -6.19 0.68 -12.83
C TRP A 97 -7.58 0.12 -12.49
N GLY A 98 -7.83 -1.19 -12.56
CA GLY A 98 -9.11 -1.81 -12.23
C GLY A 98 -9.34 -1.94 -10.73
N ASP A 99 -10.56 -1.95 -10.25
CA ASP A 99 -10.92 -2.05 -8.82
C ASP A 99 -10.52 -3.40 -8.19
N GLU A 100 -10.58 -4.47 -8.95
CA GLU A 100 -10.18 -5.84 -8.56
C GLU A 100 -8.70 -6.13 -8.82
N HIS A 101 -7.92 -5.17 -9.26
CA HIS A 101 -6.47 -5.30 -9.45
C HIS A 101 -5.70 -4.85 -8.21
N GLY A 102 -5.38 -5.75 -7.30
CA GLY A 102 -4.62 -5.46 -6.07
C GLY A 102 -3.14 -5.19 -6.28
N VAL A 103 -2.44 -4.86 -5.19
CA VAL A 103 -0.98 -4.75 -5.17
C VAL A 103 -0.37 -6.14 -5.08
N GLU A 104 0.44 -6.51 -6.07
CA GLU A 104 1.01 -7.85 -6.28
C GLU A 104 2.38 -7.96 -5.61
N VAL A 105 2.40 -8.10 -4.28
CA VAL A 105 3.63 -8.17 -3.49
C VAL A 105 3.49 -9.17 -2.35
N ASP A 106 4.51 -10.02 -2.17
CA ASP A 106 4.62 -10.92 -1.03
C ASP A 106 4.89 -10.14 0.27
N GLY A 107 3.90 -10.07 1.16
CA GLY A 107 4.01 -9.41 2.46
C GLY A 107 5.04 -10.05 3.40
N ASN A 108 5.32 -11.36 3.28
CA ASN A 108 6.31 -12.05 4.10
C ASN A 108 7.75 -11.58 3.85
N GLY A 109 7.98 -10.92 2.71
CA GLY A 109 9.27 -10.38 2.34
C GLY A 109 9.55 -8.96 2.80
N VAL A 110 8.54 -8.30 3.30
CA VAL A 110 8.65 -6.88 3.64
C VAL A 110 9.23 -6.72 5.03
N GLY A 111 10.40 -6.10 5.11
CA GLY A 111 11.08 -5.76 6.38
C GLY A 111 10.56 -4.46 6.99
N SER A 112 10.12 -3.52 6.15
CA SER A 112 9.44 -2.29 6.56
C SER A 112 8.69 -1.66 5.38
N VAL A 113 7.72 -0.80 5.69
CA VAL A 113 7.03 0.02 4.72
C VAL A 113 7.19 1.49 5.09
N GLU A 114 7.72 2.29 4.17
CA GLU A 114 7.72 3.75 4.30
C GLU A 114 6.56 4.31 3.47
N ILE A 115 5.79 5.22 4.07
CA ILE A 115 4.63 5.87 3.45
C ILE A 115 4.95 7.35 3.34
N LEU A 116 5.34 7.80 2.16
CA LEU A 116 5.56 9.20 1.85
C LEU A 116 4.24 9.80 1.37
N LYS A 117 3.70 10.78 2.10
CA LYS A 117 2.40 11.35 1.82
C LYS A 117 2.55 12.67 1.05
N GLY A 118 1.84 12.79 -0.08
CA GLY A 118 1.84 13.96 -0.94
C GLY A 118 2.91 13.97 -2.05
N PRO A 119 2.88 14.97 -2.93
CA PRO A 119 3.67 15.01 -4.16
C PRO A 119 5.15 15.42 -3.99
N ALA A 120 5.65 15.50 -2.77
CA ALA A 120 7.05 15.86 -2.48
C ALA A 120 8.08 14.80 -2.91
N SER A 121 7.63 13.67 -3.45
CA SER A 121 8.44 12.48 -3.78
C SER A 121 9.07 12.57 -5.16
N LEU A 122 9.78 13.64 -5.47
CA LEU A 122 10.31 13.96 -6.81
C LEU A 122 11.19 12.85 -7.44
N MET A 123 11.87 12.05 -6.63
CA MET A 123 12.74 10.98 -7.12
C MET A 123 11.98 9.78 -7.71
N TYR A 124 10.68 9.64 -7.42
CA TYR A 124 9.91 8.44 -7.78
C TYR A 124 9.07 8.57 -9.05
N GLY A 125 9.17 9.70 -9.73
CA GLY A 125 8.53 9.94 -11.00
C GLY A 125 7.20 10.68 -10.90
N SER A 126 6.60 10.92 -12.06
CA SER A 126 5.21 11.33 -12.20
C SER A 126 4.27 10.30 -11.57
N ASP A 127 3.00 10.66 -11.39
CA ASP A 127 1.94 9.84 -10.82
C ASP A 127 1.97 9.73 -9.27
N ALA A 128 3.06 10.10 -8.58
CA ALA A 128 3.13 10.12 -7.12
C ALA A 128 2.39 11.32 -6.50
N MET A 129 1.17 11.63 -6.96
CA MET A 129 0.40 12.78 -6.49
C MET A 129 -0.13 12.62 -5.07
N ALA A 130 -0.58 11.41 -4.72
CA ALA A 130 -1.01 11.07 -3.36
C ALA A 130 0.18 10.73 -2.46
N GLY A 131 1.21 10.15 -3.05
CA GLY A 131 2.41 9.73 -2.34
C GLY A 131 3.02 8.45 -2.88
N VAL A 132 3.96 7.91 -2.09
CA VAL A 132 4.72 6.71 -2.42
C VAL A 132 4.70 5.73 -1.26
N LEU A 133 4.43 4.47 -1.56
CA LEU A 133 4.65 3.34 -0.66
C LEU A 133 5.97 2.66 -1.04
N ILE A 134 6.93 2.63 -0.13
CA ILE A 134 8.23 1.99 -0.34
C ILE A 134 8.30 0.73 0.49
N LEU A 135 8.26 -0.42 -0.17
CA LEU A 135 8.39 -1.73 0.46
C LEU A 135 9.87 -2.11 0.48
N ARG A 136 10.44 -2.17 1.67
CA ARG A 136 11.84 -2.52 1.86
C ARG A 136 11.99 -3.96 2.30
N SER A 137 12.88 -4.69 1.68
CA SER A 137 13.32 -6.00 2.16
C SER A 137 14.11 -5.86 3.47
N ALA A 138 14.23 -6.95 4.23
CA ALA A 138 15.09 -6.99 5.40
C ALA A 138 16.55 -6.68 5.03
N PRO A 139 17.31 -6.00 5.91
CA PRO A 139 18.73 -5.72 5.66
C PRO A 139 19.53 -6.99 5.41
N ALA A 140 20.54 -6.90 4.54
CA ALA A 140 21.47 -8.00 4.30
C ALA A 140 22.16 -8.45 5.62
N PRO A 141 22.50 -9.73 5.77
CA PRO A 141 23.28 -10.22 6.91
C PRO A 141 24.64 -9.54 7.03
N LEU A 142 25.16 -9.48 8.26
CA LEU A 142 26.52 -9.02 8.49
C LEU A 142 27.54 -9.99 7.89
N GLU A 143 28.78 -9.53 7.69
CA GLU A 143 29.86 -10.38 7.19
C GLU A 143 30.06 -11.61 8.07
N GLY A 144 30.06 -12.80 7.47
CA GLY A 144 30.19 -14.08 8.15
C GLY A 144 28.88 -14.63 8.76
N GLU A 145 27.77 -13.89 8.64
CA GLU A 145 26.47 -14.28 9.16
C GLU A 145 25.64 -15.02 8.12
N VAL A 146 24.94 -16.09 8.56
CA VAL A 146 23.87 -16.74 7.82
C VAL A 146 22.62 -16.73 8.69
N ARG A 147 21.52 -16.27 8.13
CA ARG A 147 20.19 -16.24 8.77
C ARG A 147 19.22 -17.14 8.02
N ALA A 148 18.39 -17.84 8.74
CA ALA A 148 17.23 -18.51 8.17
C ALA A 148 16.00 -18.19 9.03
N ASN A 149 14.84 -18.10 8.39
CA ASN A 149 13.58 -17.88 9.06
C ASN A 149 12.53 -18.81 8.47
N ALA A 150 11.74 -19.43 9.35
CA ALA A 150 10.50 -20.10 8.97
C ALA A 150 9.34 -19.39 9.65
N SER A 151 8.27 -19.10 8.91
CA SER A 151 7.06 -18.52 9.50
C SER A 151 5.83 -19.33 9.10
N THR A 152 4.82 -19.34 9.96
CA THR A 152 3.50 -19.88 9.67
C THR A 152 2.43 -18.99 10.26
N GLU A 153 1.28 -18.97 9.58
CA GLU A 153 0.10 -18.20 9.97
C GLU A 153 -1.15 -19.02 9.73
N TYR A 154 -2.10 -18.93 10.68
CA TYR A 154 -3.44 -19.49 10.54
C TYR A 154 -4.48 -18.46 10.96
N GLN A 155 -5.57 -18.33 10.18
CA GLN A 155 -6.70 -17.45 10.47
C GLN A 155 -8.00 -18.25 10.52
N THR A 156 -8.84 -18.02 11.54
CA THR A 156 -10.01 -18.87 11.81
C THR A 156 -11.22 -18.56 10.96
N ASN A 157 -11.36 -17.31 10.48
CA ASN A 157 -12.57 -16.88 9.75
C ASN A 157 -12.64 -17.50 8.35
N ASN A 158 -11.57 -17.32 7.58
CA ASN A 158 -11.44 -17.78 6.20
C ASN A 158 -10.48 -18.97 6.04
N GLY A 159 -10.11 -19.63 7.17
CA GLY A 159 -9.16 -20.73 7.14
C GLY A 159 -7.83 -20.42 6.50
N LEU A 160 -7.43 -19.15 6.44
CA LEU A 160 -6.17 -18.78 5.83
C LEU A 160 -5.03 -19.53 6.48
N PHE A 161 -4.27 -20.24 5.66
CA PHE A 161 -3.03 -20.89 6.06
C PHE A 161 -1.90 -20.40 5.18
N ALA A 162 -0.87 -19.86 5.83
CA ALA A 162 0.32 -19.37 5.14
C ALA A 162 1.58 -19.92 5.78
N TYR A 163 2.60 -20.13 4.97
CA TYR A 163 3.95 -20.39 5.45
C TYR A 163 4.98 -19.71 4.56
N SER A 164 6.13 -19.37 5.14
CA SER A 164 7.27 -18.88 4.38
C SER A 164 8.59 -19.42 4.92
N LEU A 165 9.53 -19.60 4.02
CA LEU A 165 10.91 -20.01 4.32
C LEU A 165 11.83 -18.97 3.70
N ASN A 166 12.77 -18.45 4.48
CA ASN A 166 13.79 -17.50 4.02
C ASN A 166 15.16 -17.94 4.51
N GLY A 167 16.15 -17.81 3.64
CA GLY A 167 17.56 -17.94 3.97
C GLY A 167 18.35 -16.81 3.38
N ALA A 168 19.29 -16.25 4.12
CA ALA A 168 20.15 -15.17 3.67
C ALA A 168 21.54 -15.31 4.27
N GLY A 169 22.57 -14.91 3.52
CA GLY A 169 23.96 -14.99 3.99
C GLY A 169 24.86 -13.94 3.36
N ASN A 170 25.98 -13.69 4.04
CA ASN A 170 27.04 -12.81 3.56
C ASN A 170 28.40 -13.43 3.90
N HIS A 171 29.20 -13.71 2.86
CA HIS A 171 30.54 -14.24 3.05
C HIS A 171 31.52 -13.63 2.03
N GLY A 172 32.58 -13.01 2.51
CA GLY A 172 33.57 -12.34 1.67
C GLY A 172 32.96 -11.21 0.81
N GLY A 173 31.84 -10.62 1.29
CA GLY A 173 31.05 -9.63 0.55
C GLY A 173 30.18 -10.21 -0.56
N PHE A 174 30.14 -11.53 -0.75
CA PHE A 174 29.09 -12.18 -1.53
C PHE A 174 27.84 -12.31 -0.66
N VAL A 175 26.74 -11.68 -1.10
CA VAL A 175 25.47 -11.62 -0.40
C VAL A 175 24.44 -12.39 -1.20
N TRP A 176 23.62 -13.19 -0.50
CA TRP A 176 22.51 -13.89 -1.10
C TRP A 176 21.29 -13.87 -0.17
N ASP A 177 20.10 -13.89 -0.74
CA ASP A 177 18.82 -14.03 -0.05
C ASP A 177 17.88 -14.85 -0.93
N ALA A 178 17.28 -15.90 -0.37
CA ALA A 178 16.32 -16.74 -1.04
C ALA A 178 15.08 -16.91 -0.17
N ARG A 179 13.89 -16.76 -0.75
CA ARG A 179 12.63 -16.90 -0.05
C ARG A 179 11.60 -17.61 -0.91
N PHE A 180 10.75 -18.37 -0.24
CA PHE A 180 9.54 -18.95 -0.79
C PHE A 180 8.38 -18.77 0.19
N SER A 181 7.17 -18.48 -0.30
CA SER A 181 5.94 -18.40 0.48
C SER A 181 4.75 -19.00 -0.28
N ASP A 182 3.82 -19.61 0.47
CA ASP A 182 2.51 -20.05 -0.04
C ASP A 182 1.45 -19.64 0.99
N LYS A 183 0.36 -19.06 0.51
CA LYS A 183 -0.78 -18.61 1.30
C LYS A 183 -2.05 -19.02 0.56
N ARG A 184 -3.01 -19.57 1.29
CA ARG A 184 -4.33 -19.94 0.76
C ARG A 184 -5.41 -19.66 1.77
N ALA A 185 -6.57 -19.25 1.30
CA ALA A 185 -7.76 -19.01 2.10
C ALA A 185 -9.00 -19.55 1.40
N HIS A 186 -9.94 -20.08 2.17
CA HIS A 186 -11.30 -20.32 1.69
C HIS A 186 -12.14 -19.04 1.84
N ALA A 187 -13.42 -19.07 1.44
CA ALA A 187 -14.33 -17.95 1.56
C ALA A 187 -14.39 -17.41 2.99
N TYR A 188 -14.35 -16.11 3.17
CA TYR A 188 -14.56 -15.50 4.49
C TYR A 188 -16.03 -15.55 4.89
N LYS A 189 -16.27 -15.35 6.19
CA LYS A 189 -17.60 -15.44 6.80
C LYS A 189 -17.94 -14.14 7.51
N ASN A 190 -19.19 -13.69 7.38
CA ASN A 190 -19.80 -12.66 8.19
C ASN A 190 -21.15 -13.13 8.75
N LYS A 191 -21.78 -12.29 9.60
CA LYS A 191 -23.00 -12.65 10.29
C LYS A 191 -24.24 -12.64 9.39
N TYR A 192 -24.25 -11.81 8.32
CA TYR A 192 -25.43 -11.60 7.50
C TYR A 192 -25.45 -12.44 6.22
N ASP A 193 -24.29 -12.56 5.56
CA ASP A 193 -24.17 -13.30 4.32
C ASP A 193 -23.73 -14.75 4.55
N GLY A 194 -23.34 -15.10 5.79
CA GLY A 194 -22.72 -16.40 6.03
C GLY A 194 -21.30 -16.45 5.43
N TYR A 195 -20.99 -17.51 4.70
CA TYR A 195 -19.79 -17.56 3.85
C TYR A 195 -20.04 -16.75 2.57
N VAL A 196 -19.05 -15.99 2.15
CA VAL A 196 -19.11 -15.14 0.96
C VAL A 196 -18.43 -15.86 -0.20
N PRO A 197 -19.21 -16.40 -1.16
CA PRO A 197 -18.67 -17.07 -2.33
C PRO A 197 -17.74 -16.17 -3.13
N GLY A 198 -16.73 -16.73 -3.79
CA GLY A 198 -15.79 -15.96 -4.58
C GLY A 198 -14.75 -15.17 -3.77
N SER A 199 -14.76 -15.23 -2.44
CA SER A 199 -13.78 -14.53 -1.61
C SER A 199 -12.53 -15.34 -1.26
N GLN A 200 -12.43 -16.58 -1.73
CA GLN A 200 -11.25 -17.44 -1.57
C GLN A 200 -10.12 -17.03 -2.50
N PHE A 201 -8.89 -17.32 -2.09
CA PHE A 201 -7.73 -17.01 -2.91
C PHE A 201 -6.51 -17.88 -2.57
N ARG A 202 -5.56 -17.93 -3.50
CA ARG A 202 -4.23 -18.50 -3.28
C ARG A 202 -3.15 -17.57 -3.79
N GLU A 203 -2.11 -17.36 -2.96
CA GLU A 203 -0.92 -16.59 -3.28
C GLU A 203 0.33 -17.45 -3.13
N ARG A 204 1.24 -17.39 -4.09
CA ARG A 204 2.58 -18.01 -4.03
C ARG A 204 3.62 -17.00 -4.47
N ALA A 205 4.72 -16.94 -3.76
CA ALA A 205 5.82 -16.08 -4.16
C ALA A 205 7.18 -16.73 -3.94
N GLY A 206 8.11 -16.33 -4.79
CA GLY A 206 9.51 -16.69 -4.69
C GLY A 206 10.40 -15.50 -4.95
N ARG A 207 11.53 -15.43 -4.24
CA ARG A 207 12.55 -14.40 -4.40
C ARG A 207 13.93 -15.03 -4.33
N LEU A 208 14.81 -14.60 -5.21
CA LEU A 208 16.25 -14.89 -5.15
C LEU A 208 17.02 -13.60 -5.40
N MET A 209 17.94 -13.25 -4.51
CA MET A 209 18.89 -12.15 -4.68
C MET A 209 20.30 -12.67 -4.55
N LEU A 210 21.15 -12.31 -5.50
CA LEU A 210 22.59 -12.55 -5.49
C LEU A 210 23.31 -11.21 -5.66
N GLY A 211 24.33 -10.96 -4.87
CA GLY A 211 25.03 -9.68 -4.93
C GLY A 211 26.44 -9.69 -4.40
N LEU A 212 27.13 -8.62 -4.73
CA LEU A 212 28.46 -8.29 -4.21
C LEU A 212 28.37 -6.99 -3.42
N ASN A 213 28.87 -7.01 -2.21
CA ASN A 213 28.98 -5.84 -1.35
C ASN A 213 30.47 -5.64 -1.01
N LYS A 214 31.07 -4.59 -1.54
CA LYS A 214 32.51 -4.35 -1.50
C LYS A 214 32.80 -2.89 -1.13
N ARG A 215 34.10 -2.53 -1.02
CA ARG A 215 34.53 -1.14 -0.72
C ARG A 215 34.12 -0.12 -1.79
N TRP A 216 33.92 -0.56 -3.04
CA TRP A 216 33.50 0.32 -4.12
C TRP A 216 31.98 0.57 -4.16
N GLY A 217 31.19 -0.19 -3.38
CA GLY A 217 29.73 -0.15 -3.35
C GLY A 217 29.10 -1.53 -3.37
N HIS A 218 27.93 -1.64 -4.00
CA HIS A 218 27.27 -2.94 -4.21
C HIS A 218 26.74 -3.11 -5.63
N SER A 219 26.59 -4.35 -6.05
CA SER A 219 25.86 -4.75 -7.24
C SER A 219 25.03 -5.98 -6.90
N GLN A 220 23.71 -5.91 -7.06
CA GLN A 220 22.76 -6.93 -6.64
C GLN A 220 21.76 -7.21 -7.75
N LEU A 221 21.53 -8.48 -8.04
CA LEU A 221 20.52 -8.93 -8.99
C LEU A 221 19.45 -9.72 -8.21
N THR A 222 18.21 -9.26 -8.31
CA THR A 222 17.06 -9.84 -7.62
C THR A 222 16.05 -10.34 -8.64
N TRP A 223 15.61 -11.58 -8.49
CA TRP A 223 14.48 -12.16 -9.23
C TRP A 223 13.32 -12.40 -8.27
N THR A 224 12.11 -12.07 -8.71
CA THR A 224 10.89 -12.36 -8.00
C THR A 224 9.87 -12.98 -8.94
N ALA A 225 9.08 -13.92 -8.40
CA ALA A 225 7.89 -14.47 -9.03
C ALA A 225 6.75 -14.37 -8.02
N PHE A 226 5.63 -13.82 -8.43
CA PHE A 226 4.43 -13.68 -7.61
C PHE A 226 3.24 -14.22 -8.41
N HIS A 227 2.49 -15.13 -7.81
CA HIS A 227 1.29 -15.70 -8.41
C HIS A 227 0.13 -15.53 -7.43
N LEU A 228 -0.95 -14.92 -7.89
CA LEU A 228 -2.20 -14.75 -7.15
C LEU A 228 -3.35 -15.32 -7.97
N THR A 229 -4.18 -16.13 -7.35
CA THR A 229 -5.40 -16.66 -7.95
C THR A 229 -6.54 -16.36 -6.97
N PRO A 230 -7.18 -15.18 -7.04
CA PRO A 230 -8.39 -14.87 -6.32
C PRO A 230 -9.58 -15.36 -7.12
N SER A 231 -10.58 -15.93 -6.47
CA SER A 231 -11.93 -15.95 -7.04
C SER A 231 -12.56 -14.56 -6.89
N ILE A 232 -13.61 -14.28 -7.61
CA ILE A 232 -14.27 -12.97 -7.64
C ILE A 232 -15.65 -13.09 -6.98
N VAL A 233 -15.99 -12.11 -6.17
CA VAL A 233 -17.32 -11.98 -5.56
C VAL A 233 -18.17 -11.13 -6.51
N GLU A 234 -19.08 -11.74 -7.24
CA GLU A 234 -19.98 -11.03 -8.17
C GLU A 234 -21.07 -10.26 -7.42
N GLY A 235 -21.46 -10.76 -6.26
CA GLY A 235 -22.55 -10.17 -5.48
C GLY A 235 -23.93 -10.56 -5.99
N GLU A 236 -24.03 -11.44 -6.97
CA GLU A 236 -25.30 -12.01 -7.44
C GLU A 236 -25.98 -12.84 -6.34
N ARG A 237 -27.30 -12.82 -6.35
CA ARG A 237 -28.09 -13.48 -5.33
C ARG A 237 -29.21 -14.28 -5.95
N ASP A 238 -29.51 -15.42 -5.33
CA ASP A 238 -30.70 -16.18 -5.60
C ASP A 238 -31.95 -15.31 -5.34
N GLU A 239 -32.86 -15.24 -6.29
CA GLU A 239 -34.04 -14.37 -6.23
C GLU A 239 -35.03 -14.75 -5.13
N GLU A 240 -35.12 -16.04 -4.75
CA GLU A 240 -36.07 -16.53 -3.74
C GLU A 240 -35.49 -16.43 -2.33
N THR A 241 -34.23 -16.83 -2.14
CA THR A 241 -33.59 -16.92 -0.82
C THR A 241 -32.80 -15.67 -0.43
N GLY A 242 -32.33 -14.90 -1.41
CA GLY A 242 -31.41 -13.76 -1.22
C GLY A 242 -30.01 -14.19 -0.79
N GLU A 243 -29.69 -15.47 -0.84
CA GLU A 243 -28.34 -15.97 -0.59
C GLU A 243 -27.42 -15.70 -1.78
N LEU A 244 -26.13 -15.49 -1.52
CA LEU A 244 -25.12 -15.34 -2.57
C LEU A 244 -24.97 -16.65 -3.33
N GLU A 245 -24.88 -16.58 -4.65
CA GLU A 245 -24.69 -17.75 -5.48
C GLU A 245 -23.32 -18.40 -5.29
N TRP A 246 -23.30 -19.74 -5.37
CA TRP A 246 -22.07 -20.53 -5.30
C TRP A 246 -21.91 -21.40 -6.53
N ALA A 247 -20.71 -21.40 -7.08
CA ALA A 247 -20.34 -22.35 -8.12
C ALA A 247 -20.15 -23.79 -7.57
N THR A 248 -20.04 -23.95 -6.25
CA THR A 248 -19.90 -25.28 -5.57
C THR A 248 -20.59 -25.28 -4.22
N ASP A 249 -21.09 -26.43 -3.74
CA ASP A 249 -21.70 -26.63 -2.42
C ASP A 249 -20.70 -26.60 -1.25
N HIS A 250 -19.40 -26.33 -1.50
CA HIS A 250 -18.34 -26.38 -0.51
C HIS A 250 -17.95 -25.02 0.03
N HIS A 251 -18.61 -24.56 1.07
CA HIS A 251 -18.31 -23.28 1.75
C HIS A 251 -16.86 -23.10 2.25
N LYS A 252 -16.09 -24.17 2.39
CA LYS A 252 -14.70 -24.15 2.87
C LYS A 252 -13.71 -24.68 1.83
N THR A 253 -14.02 -24.53 0.55
CA THR A 253 -13.08 -24.92 -0.51
C THR A 253 -11.90 -23.98 -0.57
N TYR A 254 -10.69 -24.54 -0.71
CA TYR A 254 -9.47 -23.80 -1.06
C TYR A 254 -9.21 -23.79 -2.57
N SER A 255 -10.08 -24.43 -3.34
CA SER A 255 -10.04 -24.38 -4.80
C SER A 255 -10.64 -23.08 -5.29
N LYS A 256 -10.15 -22.60 -6.41
CA LYS A 256 -10.76 -21.47 -7.12
C LYS A 256 -12.17 -21.85 -7.58
N THR A 257 -13.10 -20.92 -7.55
CA THR A 257 -14.42 -21.02 -8.14
C THR A 257 -14.55 -19.97 -9.25
N LEU A 258 -15.38 -20.20 -10.23
CA LEU A 258 -15.72 -19.19 -11.24
C LEU A 258 -16.60 -18.11 -10.59
N PRO A 259 -16.45 -16.86 -11.02
CA PRO A 259 -15.32 -16.37 -11.81
C PRO A 259 -14.06 -16.21 -10.98
N PHE A 260 -12.89 -16.24 -11.62
CA PHE A 260 -11.62 -16.04 -10.94
C PHE A 260 -10.58 -15.40 -11.85
N GLN A 261 -9.59 -14.75 -11.24
CA GLN A 261 -8.41 -14.24 -11.93
C GLN A 261 -7.20 -15.15 -11.72
N GLN A 262 -6.30 -15.18 -12.68
CA GLN A 262 -4.96 -15.72 -12.54
C GLN A 262 -3.93 -14.66 -12.87
N VAL A 263 -3.24 -14.19 -11.83
CA VAL A 263 -2.21 -13.17 -11.94
C VAL A 263 -0.84 -13.79 -11.77
N LYS A 264 0.07 -13.54 -12.72
CA LYS A 264 1.48 -13.96 -12.66
C LYS A 264 2.37 -12.76 -12.91
N HIS A 265 3.16 -12.39 -11.92
CA HIS A 265 4.08 -11.26 -11.99
C HIS A 265 5.52 -11.73 -11.82
N TYR A 266 6.33 -11.57 -12.85
CA TYR A 266 7.76 -11.89 -12.87
C TYR A 266 8.57 -10.61 -12.94
N LYS A 267 9.63 -10.52 -12.14
CA LYS A 267 10.48 -9.33 -12.09
C LYS A 267 11.95 -9.71 -11.93
N ALA A 268 12.82 -9.01 -12.64
CA ALA A 268 14.27 -9.03 -12.45
C ALA A 268 14.76 -7.59 -12.26
N VAL A 269 15.53 -7.33 -11.20
CA VAL A 269 16.04 -6.01 -10.86
C VAL A 269 17.54 -6.09 -10.63
N TRP A 270 18.29 -5.22 -11.32
CA TRP A 270 19.72 -5.04 -11.13
C TRP A 270 19.95 -3.68 -10.46
N ASP A 271 20.30 -3.70 -9.17
CA ASP A 271 20.56 -2.52 -8.33
C ASP A 271 22.06 -2.37 -8.08
N ASN A 272 22.61 -1.22 -8.45
CA ASN A 272 24.02 -0.90 -8.31
C ASN A 272 24.22 0.42 -7.58
N LEU A 273 25.18 0.44 -6.66
CA LEU A 273 25.65 1.64 -5.99
C LEU A 273 27.17 1.69 -6.05
N PHE A 274 27.70 2.78 -6.58
CA PHE A 274 29.14 3.01 -6.66
C PHE A 274 29.52 4.19 -5.78
N TYR A 275 30.45 3.97 -4.85
CA TYR A 275 31.04 5.05 -4.07
C TYR A 275 32.13 5.75 -4.88
N LEU A 276 31.98 7.06 -5.02
CA LEU A 276 32.89 7.92 -5.75
C LEU A 276 33.57 8.89 -4.76
N PRO A 277 34.72 9.51 -5.08
CA PRO A 277 35.45 10.40 -4.18
C PRO A 277 34.63 11.58 -3.64
N LYS A 278 33.62 12.06 -4.39
CA LYS A 278 32.78 13.22 -4.04
C LYS A 278 31.30 12.89 -3.92
N GLY A 279 30.93 11.62 -3.84
CA GLY A 279 29.53 11.22 -3.78
C GLY A 279 29.30 9.76 -4.09
N SER A 280 28.10 9.44 -4.53
CA SER A 280 27.74 8.10 -4.97
C SER A 280 26.89 8.14 -6.23
N LEU A 281 27.06 7.14 -7.09
CA LEU A 281 26.24 6.91 -8.27
C LEU A 281 25.38 5.66 -8.03
N LYS A 282 24.07 5.81 -8.10
CA LYS A 282 23.13 4.69 -8.07
C LYS A 282 22.56 4.46 -9.47
N ALA A 283 22.53 3.20 -9.90
CA ALA A 283 21.95 2.80 -11.18
C ALA A 283 21.09 1.55 -10.98
N ILE A 284 19.80 1.65 -11.28
CA ILE A 284 18.85 0.54 -11.18
C ILE A 284 18.22 0.32 -12.54
N VAL A 285 18.13 -0.95 -12.94
CA VAL A 285 17.37 -1.38 -14.12
C VAL A 285 16.48 -2.54 -13.69
N GLY A 286 15.20 -2.46 -14.02
CA GLY A 286 14.22 -3.49 -13.69
C GLY A 286 13.40 -3.88 -14.91
N TYR A 287 13.25 -5.18 -15.14
CA TYR A 287 12.30 -5.72 -16.10
C TYR A 287 11.21 -6.47 -15.39
N GLN A 288 9.95 -6.22 -15.78
CA GLN A 288 8.77 -6.85 -15.22
C GLN A 288 7.88 -7.37 -16.34
N GLN A 289 7.24 -8.49 -16.08
CA GLN A 289 6.15 -9.01 -16.90
C GLN A 289 4.98 -9.34 -15.98
N ASN A 290 3.87 -8.65 -16.18
CA ASN A 290 2.60 -8.95 -15.53
C ASN A 290 1.69 -9.66 -16.53
N ARG A 291 1.10 -10.77 -16.11
CA ARG A 291 0.07 -11.52 -16.85
C ARG A 291 -1.16 -11.59 -15.99
N ARG A 292 -2.27 -11.12 -16.51
CA ARG A 292 -3.58 -11.19 -15.87
C ARG A 292 -4.54 -11.87 -16.81
N GLN A 293 -5.14 -12.93 -16.34
CA GLN A 293 -6.17 -13.69 -17.04
C GLN A 293 -7.42 -13.72 -16.17
N GLU A 294 -8.59 -13.56 -16.78
CA GLU A 294 -9.90 -13.64 -16.15
C GLU A 294 -10.67 -14.78 -16.77
N PHE A 295 -11.34 -15.55 -15.92
CA PHE A 295 -12.05 -16.77 -16.26
C PHE A 295 -13.45 -16.64 -15.68
N GLU A 296 -14.47 -16.64 -16.52
CA GLU A 296 -15.85 -16.37 -16.15
C GLU A 296 -16.72 -17.62 -16.25
N GLU A 297 -16.91 -18.15 -17.44
CA GLU A 297 -17.76 -19.31 -17.70
C GLU A 297 -17.01 -20.64 -17.59
N SER A 298 -15.72 -20.66 -17.90
CA SER A 298 -14.90 -21.88 -17.94
C SER A 298 -13.58 -21.71 -17.20
N ALA A 299 -13.14 -22.77 -16.51
CA ALA A 299 -11.83 -22.80 -15.85
C ALA A 299 -10.65 -23.06 -16.82
N ASP A 300 -10.94 -23.42 -18.05
CA ASP A 300 -9.96 -23.81 -19.07
C ASP A 300 -9.82 -22.73 -20.18
N ASP A 301 -10.78 -21.80 -20.27
CA ASP A 301 -10.80 -20.74 -21.25
C ASP A 301 -10.86 -19.37 -20.54
N TYR A 302 -10.14 -18.40 -21.05
CA TYR A 302 -10.08 -17.06 -20.47
C TYR A 302 -10.67 -16.03 -21.45
N GLU A 303 -11.57 -15.23 -20.98
CA GLU A 303 -12.20 -14.13 -21.73
C GLU A 303 -11.23 -12.96 -21.84
N VAL A 304 -10.58 -12.59 -20.74
CA VAL A 304 -9.62 -11.49 -20.68
C VAL A 304 -8.19 -12.02 -20.47
N PHE A 305 -7.23 -11.53 -21.27
CA PHE A 305 -5.80 -11.77 -21.02
C PHE A 305 -4.96 -10.54 -21.34
N PHE A 306 -4.56 -9.82 -20.30
CA PHE A 306 -3.61 -8.71 -20.40
C PHE A 306 -2.19 -9.16 -20.11
N LYS A 307 -1.26 -8.83 -21.00
CA LYS A 307 0.17 -9.08 -20.84
C LYS A 307 0.93 -7.77 -20.92
N LEU A 308 1.39 -7.28 -19.77
CA LEU A 308 2.14 -6.05 -19.65
C LEU A 308 3.64 -6.33 -19.45
N HIS A 309 4.46 -5.75 -20.31
CA HIS A 309 5.91 -5.70 -20.18
C HIS A 309 6.34 -4.31 -19.75
N THR A 310 7.18 -4.22 -18.72
CA THR A 310 7.72 -2.95 -18.22
C THR A 310 9.22 -3.05 -18.04
N LEU A 311 9.95 -2.13 -18.63
CA LEU A 311 11.38 -1.89 -18.37
C LEU A 311 11.49 -0.55 -17.64
N THR A 312 12.01 -0.55 -16.42
CA THR A 312 12.28 0.65 -15.64
C THR A 312 13.76 0.94 -15.53
N TYR A 313 14.13 2.20 -15.47
CA TYR A 313 15.50 2.64 -15.25
C TYR A 313 15.55 3.83 -14.30
N ASP A 314 16.57 3.88 -13.44
CA ASP A 314 16.87 5.00 -12.54
C ASP A 314 18.38 5.16 -12.44
N VAL A 315 18.88 6.32 -12.80
CA VAL A 315 20.30 6.67 -12.64
C VAL A 315 20.36 7.99 -11.89
N ARG A 316 21.02 7.99 -10.73
CA ARG A 316 21.13 9.17 -9.87
C ARG A 316 22.49 9.31 -9.23
N TYR A 317 22.94 10.55 -9.15
CA TYR A 317 24.14 10.95 -8.43
C TYR A 317 23.74 11.69 -7.16
N LEU A 318 24.33 11.29 -6.04
CA LEU A 318 24.20 11.96 -4.75
C LEU A 318 25.56 12.47 -4.31
N THR A 319 25.68 13.77 -4.05
CA THR A 319 26.93 14.34 -3.57
C THR A 319 27.26 13.85 -2.15
N GLN A 320 28.54 13.78 -1.85
CA GLN A 320 28.95 13.78 -0.45
C GLN A 320 28.49 15.08 0.21
N GLU A 321 28.11 15.01 1.48
CA GLU A 321 27.74 16.21 2.24
C GLU A 321 28.92 17.20 2.34
N PHE A 322 28.66 18.45 2.00
CA PHE A 322 29.65 19.52 2.08
C PHE A 322 29.06 20.74 2.78
N GLY A 323 29.57 21.07 3.96
CA GLY A 323 29.07 22.20 4.75
C GLY A 323 27.55 22.12 5.05
N GLY A 324 27.00 20.93 5.28
CA GLY A 324 25.58 20.68 5.53
C GLY A 324 24.72 20.62 4.25
N TRP A 325 25.30 20.80 3.06
CA TRP A 325 24.59 20.66 1.78
C TRP A 325 24.66 19.23 1.26
N LYS A 326 23.53 18.73 0.78
CA LYS A 326 23.42 17.52 -0.03
C LYS A 326 22.68 17.85 -1.31
N VAL A 327 23.16 17.37 -2.44
CA VAL A 327 22.55 17.57 -3.75
C VAL A 327 22.39 16.18 -4.41
N ALA A 328 21.22 15.95 -4.99
CA ALA A 328 21.00 14.80 -5.84
C ALA A 328 20.47 15.24 -7.19
N ALA A 329 20.92 14.58 -8.25
CA ALA A 329 20.37 14.75 -9.59
C ALA A 329 20.24 13.39 -10.24
N GLY A 330 19.18 13.20 -11.01
CA GLY A 330 18.94 11.90 -11.63
C GLY A 330 17.99 11.96 -12.80
N VAL A 331 17.99 10.86 -13.54
CA VAL A 331 17.08 10.58 -14.65
C VAL A 331 16.47 9.21 -14.42
N ASN A 332 15.16 9.11 -14.50
CA ASN A 332 14.47 7.84 -14.44
C ASN A 332 13.25 7.82 -15.36
N GLY A 333 12.71 6.64 -15.56
CA GLY A 333 11.54 6.45 -16.39
C GLY A 333 11.22 4.98 -16.61
N MET A 334 10.33 4.75 -17.57
CA MET A 334 9.95 3.38 -17.97
C MET A 334 9.56 3.30 -19.43
N TRP A 335 9.66 2.10 -19.96
CA TRP A 335 9.05 1.69 -21.21
C TRP A 335 8.06 0.57 -20.92
N GLN A 336 6.86 0.66 -21.50
CA GLN A 336 5.83 -0.37 -21.38
C GLN A 336 5.30 -0.80 -22.74
N LYS A 337 4.89 -2.07 -22.80
CA LYS A 337 4.09 -2.64 -23.88
C LYS A 337 2.99 -3.50 -23.25
N SER A 338 1.72 -3.13 -23.46
CA SER A 338 0.55 -3.92 -23.12
C SER A 338 0.01 -4.64 -24.35
N GLN A 339 -0.39 -5.89 -24.19
CA GLN A 339 -0.99 -6.73 -25.21
C GLN A 339 -2.27 -7.35 -24.63
N ASN A 340 -3.30 -7.43 -25.47
CA ASN A 340 -4.54 -8.11 -25.19
C ASN A 340 -4.53 -9.43 -25.97
N LEU A 341 -4.60 -10.55 -25.29
CA LEU A 341 -4.47 -11.89 -25.85
C LEU A 341 -5.74 -12.74 -25.58
N GLY A 342 -6.75 -12.19 -24.88
CA GLY A 342 -8.06 -12.75 -24.67
C GLY A 342 -9.03 -12.38 -25.81
N GLU A 343 -10.23 -12.86 -25.70
CA GLU A 343 -11.33 -12.56 -26.64
C GLU A 343 -11.86 -11.15 -26.41
N GLU A 344 -11.88 -10.71 -25.14
CA GLU A 344 -12.32 -9.38 -24.74
C GLU A 344 -11.17 -8.39 -24.61
N ALA A 345 -11.43 -7.17 -25.04
CA ALA A 345 -10.45 -6.07 -25.02
C ALA A 345 -11.04 -4.85 -24.30
N LEU A 346 -11.11 -4.90 -22.97
CA LEU A 346 -11.58 -3.79 -22.14
C LEU A 346 -10.76 -2.51 -22.35
N ILE A 347 -9.44 -2.63 -22.53
CA ILE A 347 -8.54 -1.51 -22.82
C ILE A 347 -7.74 -1.77 -24.10
N PRO A 348 -7.42 -0.73 -24.91
CA PRO A 348 -6.61 -0.90 -26.11
C PRO A 348 -5.18 -1.40 -25.80
N GLU A 349 -4.57 -2.11 -26.73
CA GLU A 349 -3.13 -2.35 -26.70
C GLU A 349 -2.35 -1.03 -26.79
N TYR A 350 -1.28 -0.91 -26.02
CA TYR A 350 -0.50 0.33 -26.00
C TYR A 350 1.00 0.13 -25.83
N ARG A 351 1.74 1.17 -26.20
CA ARG A 351 3.15 1.38 -25.85
C ARG A 351 3.31 2.73 -25.17
N LEU A 352 4.07 2.73 -24.10
CA LEU A 352 4.34 3.92 -23.31
C LEU A 352 5.84 4.08 -23.13
N PHE A 353 6.32 5.32 -23.21
CA PHE A 353 7.69 5.68 -22.83
C PHE A 353 7.64 6.92 -21.95
N ASP A 354 8.19 6.78 -20.75
CA ASP A 354 8.37 7.85 -19.78
C ASP A 354 9.84 8.17 -19.60
N VAL A 355 10.15 9.46 -19.52
CA VAL A 355 11.44 9.97 -19.09
C VAL A 355 11.23 11.19 -18.21
N GLY A 356 11.94 11.25 -17.08
CA GLY A 356 11.94 12.40 -16.21
C GLY A 356 13.33 12.67 -15.64
N GLY A 357 13.70 13.96 -15.62
CA GLY A 357 14.93 14.44 -15.02
C GLY A 357 14.64 15.28 -13.80
N TYR A 358 15.41 15.13 -12.73
CA TYR A 358 15.22 15.88 -11.50
C TYR A 358 16.53 16.33 -10.87
N ALA A 359 16.43 17.40 -10.08
CA ALA A 359 17.46 17.83 -9.16
C ALA A 359 16.84 18.22 -7.82
N THR A 360 17.50 17.82 -6.75
CA THR A 360 17.07 18.11 -5.37
C THR A 360 18.24 18.61 -4.55
N VAL A 361 17.95 19.45 -3.58
CA VAL A 361 18.93 19.99 -2.64
C VAL A 361 18.37 19.95 -1.22
N SER A 362 19.22 19.59 -0.29
CA SER A 362 18.96 19.65 1.15
C SER A 362 20.06 20.43 1.85
N LYS A 363 19.67 21.24 2.81
CA LYS A 363 20.60 21.98 3.68
C LYS A 363 20.21 21.79 5.13
N ASP A 364 21.13 21.28 5.93
CA ASP A 364 20.98 21.14 7.36
C ASP A 364 21.77 22.22 8.12
N TRP A 365 21.07 22.90 9.04
CA TRP A 365 21.63 23.78 10.07
C TRP A 365 21.32 23.18 11.45
N GLU A 366 21.78 23.80 12.49
CA GLU A 366 21.56 23.35 13.86
C GLU A 366 20.06 23.16 14.19
N ARG A 367 19.21 24.11 13.78
CA ARG A 367 17.78 24.13 14.11
C ARG A 367 16.87 24.07 12.87
N TRP A 368 17.42 24.13 11.67
CA TRP A 368 16.64 24.17 10.45
C TRP A 368 17.14 23.15 9.46
N THR A 369 16.22 22.50 8.80
CA THR A 369 16.49 21.74 7.57
C THR A 369 15.63 22.32 6.45
N LEU A 370 16.25 22.62 5.32
CA LEU A 370 15.59 23.06 4.12
C LEU A 370 15.74 21.99 3.03
N ASN A 371 14.64 21.62 2.39
CA ASN A 371 14.65 20.72 1.22
C ASN A 371 13.94 21.41 0.05
N SER A 372 14.51 21.29 -1.14
CA SER A 372 13.88 21.77 -2.37
C SER A 372 14.23 20.88 -3.54
N GLY A 373 13.40 20.87 -4.55
CA GLY A 373 13.69 20.14 -5.78
C GLY A 373 12.72 20.48 -6.89
N VAL A 374 13.16 20.16 -8.09
CA VAL A 374 12.39 20.31 -9.32
C VAL A 374 12.57 19.10 -10.20
N ARG A 375 11.53 18.74 -10.94
CA ARG A 375 11.51 17.63 -11.87
C ARG A 375 10.70 18.00 -13.10
N TYR A 376 11.16 17.55 -14.27
CA TYR A 376 10.41 17.58 -15.52
C TYR A 376 10.20 16.16 -16.02
N ASP A 377 8.96 15.86 -16.39
CA ASP A 377 8.55 14.55 -16.94
C ASP A 377 7.96 14.72 -18.33
N ARG A 378 8.22 13.75 -19.18
CA ARG A 378 7.58 13.59 -20.48
C ARG A 378 7.14 12.14 -20.67
N ARG A 379 5.83 11.97 -20.99
CA ARG A 379 5.21 10.69 -21.32
C ARG A 379 4.76 10.69 -22.76
N HIS A 380 5.22 9.70 -23.51
CA HIS A 380 4.76 9.38 -24.85
C HIS A 380 3.92 8.09 -24.80
N LEU A 381 2.65 8.16 -25.18
CA LEU A 381 1.70 7.06 -25.18
C LEU A 381 1.20 6.85 -26.60
N LYS A 382 1.36 5.63 -27.14
CA LYS A 382 0.88 5.21 -28.43
C LYS A 382 -0.07 4.02 -28.29
N TYR A 383 -1.28 4.20 -28.73
CA TYR A 383 -2.34 3.20 -28.92
C TYR A 383 -2.96 3.46 -30.31
N ASP A 384 -4.25 3.42 -30.51
CA ASP A 384 -4.89 3.83 -31.77
C ASP A 384 -4.59 5.29 -32.11
N HIS A 385 -4.32 6.08 -31.09
CA HIS A 385 -3.85 7.46 -31.16
C HIS A 385 -2.47 7.61 -30.55
N THR A 386 -1.83 8.76 -30.81
CA THR A 386 -0.60 9.15 -30.15
C THR A 386 -0.86 10.35 -29.24
N LYS A 387 -0.50 10.23 -27.96
CA LYS A 387 -0.60 11.28 -26.95
C LYS A 387 0.78 11.59 -26.38
N ASN A 388 1.02 12.88 -26.13
CA ASN A 388 2.21 13.33 -25.41
C ASN A 388 1.75 14.17 -24.23
N PHE A 389 2.32 13.91 -23.07
CA PHE A 389 2.05 14.63 -21.85
C PHE A 389 3.36 15.13 -21.24
N ASP A 390 3.36 16.37 -20.80
CA ASP A 390 4.52 17.01 -20.17
C ASP A 390 4.11 17.59 -18.83
N GLY A 391 5.00 17.51 -17.85
CA GLY A 391 4.74 18.06 -16.53
C GLY A 391 5.99 18.53 -15.81
N VAL A 392 5.87 19.67 -15.13
CA VAL A 392 6.87 20.13 -14.17
C VAL A 392 6.33 19.92 -12.78
N THR A 393 7.09 19.25 -11.93
CA THR A 393 6.80 19.06 -10.52
C THR A 393 7.89 19.69 -9.68
N GLY A 394 7.58 20.04 -8.43
CA GLY A 394 8.56 20.66 -7.55
C GLY A 394 8.09 20.66 -6.12
N SER A 395 9.03 20.79 -5.19
CA SER A 395 8.71 20.94 -3.78
C SER A 395 9.69 21.88 -3.08
N VAL A 396 9.19 22.59 -2.08
CA VAL A 396 9.98 23.34 -1.13
C VAL A 396 9.45 23.05 0.26
N GLY A 397 10.32 22.66 1.17
CA GLY A 397 9.93 22.36 2.54
C GLY A 397 10.99 22.76 3.54
N ALA A 398 10.56 23.06 4.74
CA ALA A 398 11.40 23.43 5.86
C ALA A 398 10.99 22.66 7.11
N VAL A 399 11.99 22.27 7.92
CA VAL A 399 11.81 21.75 9.26
C VAL A 399 12.46 22.70 10.25
N TRP A 400 11.72 23.07 11.27
CA TRP A 400 12.23 23.85 12.40
C TRP A 400 12.24 23.02 13.67
N ASN A 401 13.42 22.68 14.15
CA ASN A 401 13.64 22.06 15.46
C ASN A 401 13.61 23.17 16.53
N ALA A 402 12.42 23.58 16.97
CA ALA A 402 12.22 24.68 17.92
C ALA A 402 12.94 24.41 19.25
N CYS A 403 12.90 23.16 19.72
CA CYS A 403 13.69 22.64 20.82
C CYS A 403 13.89 21.12 20.64
N LYS A 404 14.54 20.45 21.62
CA LYS A 404 14.78 19.00 21.56
C LYS A 404 13.50 18.16 21.47
N SER A 405 12.38 18.70 21.96
CA SER A 405 11.09 18.02 22.05
C SER A 405 10.06 18.49 21.02
N LEU A 406 10.31 19.58 20.28
CA LEU A 406 9.33 20.15 19.37
C LEU A 406 9.93 20.39 18.00
N ASN A 407 9.29 19.80 17.01
CA ASN A 407 9.64 19.88 15.61
C ASN A 407 8.41 20.41 14.82
N VAL A 408 8.61 21.40 13.98
CA VAL A 408 7.59 21.96 13.08
C VAL A 408 8.07 21.78 11.65
N ARG A 409 7.26 21.17 10.81
CA ARG A 409 7.55 20.95 9.40
C ARG A 409 6.52 21.64 8.51
N MET A 410 6.98 22.22 7.43
CA MET A 410 6.16 22.84 6.40
C MET A 410 6.64 22.38 5.03
N ASN A 411 5.72 22.08 4.14
CA ASN A 411 6.04 21.69 2.77
C ASN A 411 4.99 22.23 1.81
N VAL A 412 5.42 22.70 0.64
CA VAL A 412 4.55 22.98 -0.49
C VAL A 412 5.09 22.26 -1.70
N ALA A 413 4.24 21.52 -2.37
CA ALA A 413 4.62 20.70 -3.50
C ALA A 413 3.60 20.78 -4.63
N ARG A 414 4.10 20.71 -5.87
CA ARG A 414 3.31 20.57 -7.09
C ARG A 414 3.49 19.17 -7.62
N GLY A 415 2.36 18.45 -7.88
CA GLY A 415 2.32 17.15 -8.49
C GLY A 415 1.80 17.18 -9.92
N PHE A 416 2.10 16.14 -10.69
CA PHE A 416 1.66 15.92 -12.05
C PHE A 416 1.36 14.45 -12.27
N ARG A 417 0.25 14.15 -12.97
CA ARG A 417 -0.11 12.79 -13.42
C ARG A 417 -0.73 12.87 -14.83
N ALA A 418 -0.22 12.05 -15.73
CA ALA A 418 -0.89 11.84 -17.01
C ALA A 418 -2.03 10.82 -16.87
N PRO A 419 -3.12 10.93 -17.66
CA PRO A 419 -4.13 9.90 -17.73
C PRO A 419 -3.53 8.55 -18.12
N ASN A 420 -4.05 7.47 -17.56
CA ASN A 420 -3.64 6.10 -17.91
C ASN A 420 -4.46 5.55 -19.09
N MET A 421 -4.16 4.32 -19.52
CA MET A 421 -4.84 3.76 -20.69
C MET A 421 -6.29 3.40 -20.42
N SER A 422 -6.63 2.91 -19.24
CA SER A 422 -8.02 2.66 -18.86
C SER A 422 -8.85 3.95 -18.90
N GLU A 423 -8.35 5.04 -18.29
CA GLU A 423 -9.03 6.34 -18.30
C GLU A 423 -9.23 6.90 -19.71
N LEU A 424 -8.29 6.65 -20.63
CA LEU A 424 -8.32 7.18 -22.00
C LEU A 424 -9.13 6.33 -22.98
N GLY A 425 -9.19 5.02 -22.76
CA GLY A 425 -9.63 4.12 -23.81
C GLY A 425 -10.36 2.85 -23.35
N SER A 426 -10.85 2.76 -22.10
CA SER A 426 -11.74 1.66 -21.73
C SER A 426 -13.01 1.70 -22.58
N ASP A 427 -13.43 0.54 -23.07
CA ASP A 427 -14.69 0.35 -23.79
C ASP A 427 -15.10 -1.13 -23.67
N GLY A 428 -15.71 -1.51 -22.56
CA GLY A 428 -16.09 -2.90 -22.32
C GLY A 428 -16.55 -3.17 -20.89
N VAL A 429 -16.97 -4.40 -20.67
CA VAL A 429 -17.38 -4.91 -19.36
C VAL A 429 -16.16 -5.15 -18.50
N HIS A 430 -16.28 -4.87 -17.23
CA HIS A 430 -15.28 -5.13 -16.19
C HIS A 430 -15.92 -6.02 -15.15
N GLU A 431 -15.76 -7.32 -15.32
CA GLU A 431 -16.50 -8.36 -14.60
C GLU A 431 -16.35 -8.26 -13.08
N GLY A 432 -15.15 -8.12 -12.59
CA GLY A 432 -14.90 -8.00 -11.15
C GLY A 432 -15.59 -6.81 -10.46
N THR A 433 -16.19 -5.90 -11.21
CA THR A 433 -16.97 -4.76 -10.72
C THR A 433 -18.40 -4.74 -11.26
N VAL A 434 -18.75 -5.70 -12.09
CA VAL A 434 -20.09 -5.84 -12.72
C VAL A 434 -20.56 -4.52 -13.34
N ARG A 435 -19.71 -3.92 -14.17
CA ARG A 435 -20.00 -2.63 -14.82
C ARG A 435 -19.35 -2.49 -16.17
N TYR A 436 -19.97 -1.71 -17.06
CA TYR A 436 -19.39 -1.27 -18.32
C TYR A 436 -18.57 0.00 -18.10
N GLU A 437 -17.33 0.05 -18.57
CA GLU A 437 -16.44 1.21 -18.44
C GLU A 437 -16.21 1.92 -19.78
N LEU A 438 -16.38 3.24 -19.77
CA LEU A 438 -16.09 4.11 -20.91
C LEU A 438 -14.95 5.07 -20.58
N GLY A 439 -13.87 4.97 -21.34
CA GLY A 439 -12.76 5.92 -21.31
C GLY A 439 -13.07 7.19 -22.09
N SER A 440 -12.23 8.20 -21.90
CA SER A 440 -12.33 9.44 -22.67
C SER A 440 -10.98 9.90 -23.20
N ALA A 441 -10.81 9.85 -24.51
CA ALA A 441 -9.59 10.32 -25.18
C ALA A 441 -9.35 11.81 -25.03
N SER A 442 -10.32 12.59 -24.53
CA SER A 442 -10.21 14.06 -24.33
C SER A 442 -9.57 14.46 -23.01
N LEU A 443 -9.33 13.50 -22.10
CA LEU A 443 -8.79 13.77 -20.77
C LEU A 443 -7.42 14.45 -20.81
N LYS A 444 -7.26 15.42 -19.91
CA LYS A 444 -6.04 16.22 -19.72
C LYS A 444 -5.28 15.72 -18.49
N PRO A 445 -3.98 16.00 -18.38
CA PRO A 445 -3.21 15.70 -17.19
C PRO A 445 -3.79 16.36 -15.94
N GLU A 446 -3.66 15.66 -14.81
CA GLU A 446 -3.92 16.22 -13.50
C GLU A 446 -2.71 17.00 -12.98
N TYR A 447 -2.97 18.13 -12.33
CA TYR A 447 -1.98 18.89 -11.60
C TYR A 447 -2.46 19.16 -10.18
N SER A 448 -1.61 18.94 -9.20
CA SER A 448 -1.92 19.24 -7.80
C SER A 448 -1.02 20.32 -7.24
N TRP A 449 -1.56 21.12 -6.32
CA TRP A 449 -0.81 21.96 -5.39
C TRP A 449 -1.19 21.55 -3.99
N GLN A 450 -0.22 21.04 -3.25
CA GLN A 450 -0.42 20.61 -1.87
C GLN A 450 0.45 21.41 -0.92
N ALA A 451 -0.15 21.84 0.19
CA ALA A 451 0.53 22.41 1.33
C ALA A 451 0.33 21.52 2.55
N ASP A 452 1.40 21.26 3.28
CA ASP A 452 1.43 20.46 4.50
C ASP A 452 2.01 21.28 5.66
N LEU A 453 1.41 21.16 6.85
CA LEU A 453 1.92 21.66 8.11
C LEU A 453 1.89 20.54 9.13
N GLY A 454 3.04 20.16 9.67
CA GLY A 454 3.18 19.14 10.68
C GLY A 454 3.81 19.68 11.96
N VAL A 455 3.36 19.18 13.09
CA VAL A 455 3.93 19.45 14.41
C VAL A 455 4.15 18.13 15.12
N ASP A 456 5.38 17.87 15.53
CA ASP A 456 5.75 16.68 16.28
C ASP A 456 6.30 17.10 17.65
N PHE A 457 5.77 16.48 18.67
CA PHE A 457 6.23 16.65 20.04
C PHE A 457 6.70 15.29 20.59
N SER A 458 7.88 15.25 21.19
CA SER A 458 8.42 14.05 21.80
C SER A 458 9.05 14.38 23.16
N SER A 459 8.61 13.67 24.18
CA SER A 459 9.13 13.72 25.53
C SER A 459 9.30 12.31 26.10
N LYS A 460 9.77 12.19 27.32
CA LYS A 460 9.91 10.88 28.00
C LYS A 460 8.56 10.14 28.16
N TYR A 461 7.45 10.85 28.24
CA TYR A 461 6.15 10.28 28.59
C TYR A 461 5.09 10.45 27.51
N VAL A 462 5.29 11.35 26.56
CA VAL A 462 4.31 11.67 25.53
C VAL A 462 5.01 11.89 24.20
N GLU A 463 4.52 11.21 23.19
CA GLU A 463 4.80 11.49 21.79
C GLU A 463 3.50 11.89 21.10
N ALA A 464 3.52 12.99 20.37
CA ALA A 464 2.34 13.48 19.67
C ALA A 464 2.73 14.01 18.30
N GLN A 465 1.87 13.78 17.33
CA GLN A 465 2.01 14.26 15.97
C GLN A 465 0.67 14.80 15.48
N VAL A 466 0.69 15.96 14.85
CA VAL A 466 -0.46 16.51 14.14
C VAL A 466 0.01 16.99 12.77
N ALA A 467 -0.70 16.61 11.73
CA ALA A 467 -0.42 17.05 10.36
C ALA A 467 -1.71 17.55 9.69
N PHE A 468 -1.68 18.78 9.17
CA PHE A 468 -2.72 19.36 8.35
C PHE A 468 -2.28 19.36 6.90
N PHE A 469 -3.21 19.14 5.99
CA PHE A 469 -2.94 19.23 4.56
C PHE A 469 -4.07 19.91 3.81
N ALA A 470 -3.70 20.62 2.76
CA ALA A 470 -4.59 21.21 1.78
C ALA A 470 -4.08 20.89 0.39
N ASN A 471 -4.90 20.26 -0.44
CA ASN A 471 -4.54 19.88 -1.80
C ASN A 471 -5.61 20.40 -2.78
N ARG A 472 -5.20 21.15 -3.81
CA ARG A 472 -6.03 21.54 -4.95
C ARG A 472 -5.55 20.80 -6.18
N ILE A 473 -6.46 20.09 -6.85
CA ILE A 473 -6.17 19.29 -8.05
C ILE A 473 -6.99 19.86 -9.20
N SER A 474 -6.30 20.26 -10.26
CA SER A 474 -6.93 20.61 -11.52
C SER A 474 -7.06 19.38 -12.41
N ASN A 475 -8.18 19.26 -13.11
CA ASN A 475 -8.51 18.16 -13.99
C ASN A 475 -8.52 16.78 -13.26
N TYR A 476 -8.98 16.69 -12.02
CA TYR A 476 -9.11 15.44 -11.28
C TYR A 476 -9.95 14.43 -12.05
N ILE A 477 -9.41 13.26 -12.37
CA ILE A 477 -10.07 12.23 -13.18
C ILE A 477 -10.74 11.22 -12.25
N PHE A 478 -12.00 10.91 -12.51
CA PHE A 478 -12.76 9.88 -11.79
C PHE A 478 -13.80 9.25 -12.71
N ALA A 479 -14.22 8.04 -12.37
CA ALA A 479 -15.35 7.41 -13.04
C ALA A 479 -16.64 7.76 -12.30
N LYS A 480 -17.68 8.14 -13.04
CA LYS A 480 -19.04 8.34 -12.53
C LYS A 480 -20.01 7.45 -13.29
N ARG A 481 -21.04 6.96 -12.60
CA ARG A 481 -22.15 6.29 -13.24
C ARG A 481 -22.89 7.27 -14.15
N ILE A 482 -23.35 6.79 -15.29
CA ILE A 482 -24.22 7.52 -16.22
C ILE A 482 -25.49 6.74 -16.46
N ASP A 483 -26.59 7.45 -16.78
CA ASP A 483 -27.88 6.85 -17.10
C ASP A 483 -27.90 6.30 -18.55
N ARG A 484 -26.97 5.37 -18.81
CA ARG A 484 -26.87 4.63 -20.07
C ARG A 484 -26.68 3.16 -19.75
N VAL A 485 -27.53 2.32 -20.30
CA VAL A 485 -27.41 0.86 -20.21
C VAL A 485 -26.88 0.37 -21.54
N MET A 486 -25.79 -0.38 -21.51
CA MET A 486 -25.23 -1.05 -22.68
C MET A 486 -25.96 -2.37 -22.95
N GLU A 487 -25.67 -3.05 -24.07
CA GLU A 487 -26.42 -4.18 -24.61
C GLU A 487 -26.66 -5.33 -23.61
N GLU A 488 -25.81 -5.50 -22.60
CA GLU A 488 -25.89 -6.60 -21.63
C GLU A 488 -26.56 -6.22 -20.29
N GLY A 489 -27.11 -5.00 -20.18
CA GLY A 489 -27.78 -4.54 -18.96
C GLY A 489 -26.84 -4.01 -17.87
N TYR A 490 -25.56 -3.98 -18.08
CA TYR A 490 -24.58 -3.48 -17.11
C TYR A 490 -24.70 -1.98 -16.84
N ARG A 491 -24.50 -1.58 -15.60
CA ARG A 491 -24.39 -0.16 -15.21
C ARG A 491 -23.16 0.46 -15.85
N THR A 492 -23.33 1.55 -16.57
CA THR A 492 -22.25 2.21 -17.31
C THR A 492 -21.58 3.29 -16.48
N TYR A 493 -20.25 3.28 -16.47
CA TYR A 493 -19.41 4.29 -15.84
C TYR A 493 -18.52 4.97 -16.87
N GLU A 494 -18.49 6.29 -16.87
CA GLU A 494 -17.69 7.09 -17.78
C GLU A 494 -16.57 7.82 -17.01
N TYR A 495 -15.35 7.80 -17.55
CA TYR A 495 -14.26 8.60 -17.01
C TYR A 495 -14.42 10.07 -17.40
N THR A 496 -14.46 10.92 -16.39
CA THR A 496 -14.63 12.38 -16.51
C THR A 496 -13.58 13.10 -15.66
N GLN A 497 -13.54 14.41 -15.73
CA GLN A 497 -12.61 15.21 -14.94
C GLN A 497 -13.23 16.54 -14.48
N GLY A 498 -12.76 17.02 -13.32
CA GLY A 498 -13.18 18.29 -12.73
C GLY A 498 -12.09 18.85 -11.82
N ASP A 499 -12.24 20.08 -11.39
CA ASP A 499 -11.33 20.65 -10.37
C ASP A 499 -11.75 20.20 -8.97
N ALA A 500 -10.80 19.78 -8.17
CA ALA A 500 -11.03 19.22 -6.85
C ALA A 500 -10.21 19.92 -5.76
N ARG A 501 -10.72 19.83 -4.52
CA ARG A 501 -10.03 20.28 -3.31
C ARG A 501 -10.15 19.22 -2.22
N LEU A 502 -9.02 18.85 -1.62
CA LEU A 502 -8.97 17.99 -0.45
C LEU A 502 -8.38 18.76 0.72
N LEU A 503 -9.10 18.78 1.85
CA LEU A 503 -8.64 19.35 3.11
C LEU A 503 -8.72 18.27 4.17
N GLY A 504 -7.70 18.17 5.02
CA GLY A 504 -7.76 17.19 6.08
C GLY A 504 -6.69 17.34 7.12
N PHE A 505 -6.77 16.48 8.13
CA PHE A 505 -5.77 16.40 9.16
C PHE A 505 -5.62 14.97 9.69
N GLU A 506 -4.45 14.71 10.21
CA GLU A 506 -4.07 13.49 10.89
C GLU A 506 -3.50 13.87 12.26
N ALA A 507 -3.93 13.18 13.30
CA ALA A 507 -3.40 13.36 14.64
C ALA A 507 -3.08 12.01 15.27
N GLY A 508 -1.99 11.93 16.00
CA GLY A 508 -1.60 10.75 16.76
C GLY A 508 -0.98 11.17 18.09
N VAL A 509 -1.28 10.43 19.11
CA VAL A 509 -0.66 10.57 20.43
C VAL A 509 -0.35 9.20 21.02
N ASP A 510 0.82 9.06 21.58
CA ASP A 510 1.22 7.89 22.38
C ASP A 510 1.70 8.39 23.76
N VAL A 511 1.10 7.86 24.81
CA VAL A 511 1.38 8.23 26.19
C VAL A 511 1.93 7.03 26.95
N HIS A 512 3.08 7.20 27.61
CA HIS A 512 3.75 6.20 28.43
C HIS A 512 3.70 6.59 29.90
N PRO A 513 2.57 6.39 30.62
CA PRO A 513 2.45 6.80 32.02
C PRO A 513 3.42 6.06 32.94
N MET A 514 3.80 4.86 32.52
CA MET A 514 4.82 4.01 33.16
C MET A 514 5.52 3.16 32.09
N HIS A 515 6.70 2.63 32.39
CA HIS A 515 7.52 1.86 31.43
C HIS A 515 6.83 0.67 30.73
N ARG A 516 5.73 0.15 31.29
CA ARG A 516 5.04 -1.02 30.78
C ARG A 516 3.68 -0.72 30.16
N LEU A 517 3.19 0.52 30.25
CA LEU A 517 1.87 0.89 29.76
C LEU A 517 1.98 1.92 28.66
N HIS A 518 1.39 1.61 27.52
CA HIS A 518 1.27 2.47 26.35
C HIS A 518 -0.19 2.73 26.06
N LEU A 519 -0.52 3.98 25.82
CA LEU A 519 -1.85 4.45 25.49
C LEU A 519 -1.75 5.22 24.18
N GLY A 520 -2.08 4.54 23.07
CA GLY A 520 -2.04 5.11 21.73
C GLY A 520 -3.42 5.57 21.28
N SER A 521 -3.49 6.68 20.56
CA SER A 521 -4.71 7.11 19.88
C SER A 521 -4.38 7.85 18.60
N THR A 522 -5.15 7.60 17.54
CA THR A 522 -5.00 8.31 16.27
C THR A 522 -6.35 8.76 15.73
N PHE A 523 -6.36 9.87 15.01
CA PHE A 523 -7.52 10.35 14.28
C PHE A 523 -7.11 10.80 12.88
N SER A 524 -7.93 10.50 11.87
CA SER A 524 -7.73 10.95 10.50
C SER A 524 -9.05 11.39 9.87
N TYR A 525 -9.00 12.49 9.14
CA TYR A 525 -10.13 13.08 8.43
C TYR A 525 -9.70 13.69 7.11
N VAL A 526 -10.53 13.51 6.09
CA VAL A 526 -10.41 14.20 4.80
C VAL A 526 -11.78 14.63 4.29
N ASP A 527 -11.87 15.88 3.83
CA ASP A 527 -12.99 16.44 3.09
C ASP A 527 -12.54 16.64 1.64
N ALA A 528 -13.11 15.84 0.73
CA ALA A 528 -12.74 15.82 -0.68
C ALA A 528 -13.92 16.27 -1.54
N ARG A 529 -13.76 17.38 -2.26
CA ARG A 529 -14.83 18.02 -3.02
C ARG A 529 -14.41 18.41 -4.42
N GLN A 530 -15.33 18.30 -5.35
CA GLN A 530 -15.29 19.00 -6.60
C GLN A 530 -15.60 20.50 -6.37
N LEU A 531 -14.98 21.35 -7.15
CA LEU A 531 -15.20 22.80 -7.07
C LEU A 531 -16.31 23.21 -8.03
N ASN A 532 -17.16 24.14 -7.58
CA ASN A 532 -18.25 24.73 -8.35
C ASN A 532 -19.35 23.73 -8.80
N GLU A 533 -19.48 22.62 -8.10
CA GLU A 533 -20.46 21.59 -8.37
C GLU A 533 -21.67 21.67 -7.42
N PRO A 534 -22.89 21.26 -7.86
CA PRO A 534 -24.06 21.17 -7.02
C PRO A 534 -23.89 20.10 -5.94
N GLU A 535 -24.81 20.05 -4.98
CA GLU A 535 -24.67 19.15 -3.81
C GLU A 535 -24.56 17.67 -4.19
N GLU A 536 -25.23 17.23 -5.25
CA GLU A 536 -25.28 15.84 -5.68
C GLU A 536 -23.95 15.33 -6.23
N THR A 537 -23.19 16.20 -6.90
CA THR A 537 -21.88 15.89 -7.50
C THR A 537 -20.71 16.52 -6.75
N ARG A 538 -20.98 17.22 -5.64
CA ARG A 538 -19.99 18.01 -4.90
C ARG A 538 -18.84 17.17 -4.34
N TYR A 539 -19.12 16.00 -3.78
CA TYR A 539 -18.10 15.19 -3.13
C TYR A 539 -17.40 14.28 -4.14
N LEU A 540 -16.08 14.08 -3.95
CA LEU A 540 -15.35 13.10 -4.73
C LEU A 540 -15.80 11.68 -4.36
N PRO A 541 -15.95 10.77 -5.34
CA PRO A 541 -16.34 9.40 -5.05
C PRO A 541 -15.26 8.67 -4.23
N PHE A 542 -15.71 7.72 -3.40
CA PHE A 542 -14.89 6.82 -2.59
C PHE A 542 -13.92 7.53 -1.64
N THR A 543 -14.40 8.60 -1.02
CA THR A 543 -13.68 9.30 0.05
C THR A 543 -13.79 8.52 1.37
N PRO A 544 -12.65 8.16 2.04
CA PRO A 544 -12.69 7.42 3.30
C PRO A 544 -13.54 8.10 4.38
N ALA A 545 -14.21 7.31 5.20
CA ALA A 545 -14.85 7.80 6.40
C ALA A 545 -13.81 8.33 7.41
N PRO A 546 -14.14 9.35 8.23
CA PRO A 546 -13.27 9.74 9.34
C PRO A 546 -13.04 8.56 10.27
N ARG A 547 -11.79 8.34 10.70
CA ARG A 547 -11.41 7.19 11.51
C ARG A 547 -10.71 7.61 12.79
N TRP A 548 -11.14 7.03 13.90
CA TRP A 548 -10.53 7.15 15.21
C TRP A 548 -10.07 5.78 15.69
N THR A 549 -8.81 5.68 16.11
CA THR A 549 -8.27 4.47 16.75
C THR A 549 -7.80 4.77 18.16
N ALA A 550 -7.89 3.79 19.05
CA ALA A 550 -7.30 3.83 20.36
C ALA A 550 -6.75 2.45 20.72
N GLU A 551 -5.60 2.40 21.36
CA GLU A 551 -4.97 1.17 21.84
C GLU A 551 -4.46 1.33 23.25
N VAL A 552 -4.69 0.32 24.07
CA VAL A 552 -4.05 0.12 25.37
C VAL A 552 -3.18 -1.11 25.29
N LYS A 553 -1.86 -0.94 25.44
CA LYS A 553 -0.89 -2.02 25.41
C LYS A 553 -0.10 -2.08 26.71
N TYR A 554 -0.07 -3.26 27.31
CA TYR A 554 0.65 -3.52 28.53
C TYR A 554 1.73 -4.57 28.34
N GLU A 555 2.97 -4.23 28.71
CA GLU A 555 4.11 -5.13 28.69
C GLU A 555 4.12 -6.01 29.95
N LEU A 556 3.92 -7.31 29.75
CA LEU A 556 3.92 -8.30 30.84
C LEU A 556 5.35 -8.63 31.28
N THR A 557 6.26 -8.80 30.33
CA THR A 557 7.65 -9.19 30.58
C THR A 557 8.58 -8.59 29.53
N HIS A 558 9.53 -7.78 29.95
CA HIS A 558 10.56 -7.23 29.06
C HIS A 558 11.70 -8.25 28.83
N ARG A 559 12.29 -8.74 29.92
CA ARG A 559 13.32 -9.81 29.92
C ARG A 559 12.97 -10.88 30.93
N GLY A 560 12.76 -12.08 30.48
CA GLY A 560 12.46 -13.24 31.33
C GLY A 560 13.23 -14.50 30.89
N LYS A 561 13.21 -15.51 31.71
CA LYS A 561 13.91 -16.78 31.44
C LYS A 561 13.36 -17.49 30.21
N TRP A 562 12.03 -17.46 30.02
CA TRP A 562 11.32 -18.19 28.99
C TRP A 562 10.61 -17.28 27.97
N LEU A 563 10.21 -16.09 28.40
CA LEU A 563 9.45 -15.13 27.60
C LEU A 563 10.14 -13.77 27.65
N ASN A 564 10.37 -13.17 26.47
CA ASN A 564 10.80 -11.78 26.32
C ASN A 564 9.75 -11.00 25.56
N ASN A 565 9.70 -9.67 25.79
CA ASN A 565 8.80 -8.77 25.05
C ASN A 565 7.35 -9.24 25.04
N ALA A 566 6.91 -9.93 26.12
CA ALA A 566 5.54 -10.41 26.22
C ALA A 566 4.60 -9.23 26.49
N TYR A 567 3.54 -9.11 25.71
CA TYR A 567 2.57 -8.03 25.81
C TYR A 567 1.14 -8.51 25.56
N VAL A 568 0.19 -7.73 26.05
CA VAL A 568 -1.22 -7.76 25.68
C VAL A 568 -1.65 -6.36 25.24
N ALA A 569 -2.39 -6.28 24.15
CA ALA A 569 -2.94 -5.02 23.65
C ALA A 569 -4.42 -5.18 23.31
N VAL A 570 -5.22 -4.17 23.69
CA VAL A 570 -6.62 -4.05 23.29
C VAL A 570 -6.75 -2.80 22.44
N GLY A 571 -7.24 -2.96 21.23
CA GLY A 571 -7.45 -1.89 20.27
C GLY A 571 -8.91 -1.64 19.99
N MET A 572 -9.23 -0.39 19.68
CA MET A 572 -10.52 0.05 19.16
C MET A 572 -10.29 0.79 17.84
N GLU A 573 -11.09 0.48 16.83
CA GLU A 573 -11.15 1.19 15.57
C GLU A 573 -12.58 1.63 15.31
N CYS A 574 -12.81 2.95 15.29
CA CYS A 574 -14.11 3.57 15.06
C CYS A 574 -14.10 4.31 13.73
N HIS A 575 -14.88 3.84 12.78
CA HIS A 575 -15.21 4.56 11.55
C HIS A 575 -16.46 5.37 11.79
N LEU A 576 -16.35 6.68 11.65
CA LEU A 576 -17.49 7.58 11.80
C LEU A 576 -18.38 7.48 10.56
N ARG A 577 -19.57 8.05 10.67
CA ARG A 577 -20.54 8.05 9.57
C ARG A 577 -19.97 8.78 8.35
N GLN A 578 -20.05 8.17 7.15
CA GLN A 578 -19.72 8.82 5.89
C GLN A 578 -20.99 9.30 5.18
N ASN A 579 -21.20 10.63 5.23
CA ASN A 579 -22.31 11.32 4.56
C ASN A 579 -21.84 12.19 3.40
N HIS A 580 -20.54 12.38 3.27
CA HIS A 580 -19.89 13.16 2.23
C HIS A 580 -19.48 12.25 1.08
N TYR A 581 -20.43 11.82 0.27
CA TYR A 581 -20.23 10.89 -0.83
C TYR A 581 -20.84 11.43 -2.12
N TYR A 582 -20.43 10.90 -3.25
CA TYR A 582 -20.96 11.25 -4.57
C TYR A 582 -22.35 10.66 -4.74
N LYS A 583 -23.40 11.52 -4.77
CA LYS A 583 -24.81 11.08 -4.75
C LYS A 583 -25.41 10.84 -6.12
N ALA A 584 -24.85 11.52 -7.16
CA ALA A 584 -25.44 11.47 -8.50
C ALA A 584 -25.44 10.03 -9.05
N ASP A 585 -26.52 9.70 -9.76
CA ASP A 585 -26.72 8.44 -10.45
C ASP A 585 -26.52 7.19 -9.55
N GLU A 586 -26.77 7.35 -8.24
CA GLU A 586 -26.59 6.26 -7.26
C GLU A 586 -25.19 5.63 -7.25
N THR A 587 -24.16 6.42 -7.61
CA THR A 587 -22.78 5.94 -7.65
C THR A 587 -22.32 5.42 -6.27
N GLU A 588 -22.76 6.09 -5.19
CA GLU A 588 -22.47 5.71 -3.80
C GLU A 588 -23.67 5.90 -2.89
N THR A 589 -23.59 5.29 -1.71
CA THR A 589 -24.57 5.46 -0.63
C THR A 589 -23.88 5.81 0.69
N ALA A 590 -24.61 6.46 1.61
CA ALA A 590 -24.10 6.75 2.94
C ALA A 590 -23.65 5.47 3.67
N THR A 591 -22.62 5.59 4.50
CA THR A 591 -22.14 4.48 5.31
C THR A 591 -22.35 4.80 6.79
N PRO A 592 -23.09 3.97 7.54
CA PRO A 592 -23.25 4.14 8.98
C PRO A 592 -21.93 4.02 9.74
N SER A 593 -21.83 4.67 10.88
CA SER A 593 -20.67 4.47 11.77
C SER A 593 -20.63 3.04 12.32
N TYR A 594 -19.41 2.53 12.50
CA TYR A 594 -19.18 1.24 13.16
C TYR A 594 -17.89 1.30 13.98
N THR A 595 -17.83 0.43 15.00
CA THR A 595 -16.66 0.30 15.87
C THR A 595 -16.27 -1.17 15.97
N LEU A 596 -14.99 -1.44 15.78
CA LEU A 596 -14.37 -2.75 15.90
C LEU A 596 -13.45 -2.75 17.13
N PHE A 597 -13.43 -3.86 17.85
CA PHE A 597 -12.50 -4.10 18.95
C PHE A 597 -11.56 -5.23 18.57
N ASN A 598 -10.28 -5.04 18.87
CA ASN A 598 -9.21 -5.95 18.51
C ASN A 598 -8.40 -6.33 19.75
N LEU A 599 -7.85 -7.53 19.78
CA LEU A 599 -6.98 -8.03 20.84
C LEU A 599 -5.70 -8.54 20.19
N SER A 600 -4.55 -8.24 20.80
CA SER A 600 -3.27 -8.78 20.37
C SER A 600 -2.44 -9.21 21.58
N VAL A 601 -1.85 -10.39 21.48
CA VAL A 601 -0.89 -10.93 22.43
C VAL A 601 0.33 -11.38 21.64
N GLY A 602 1.50 -10.97 22.09
CA GLY A 602 2.76 -11.37 21.43
C GLY A 602 3.86 -11.62 22.43
N THR A 603 4.81 -12.49 22.07
CA THR A 603 5.98 -12.79 22.90
C THR A 603 7.11 -13.41 22.06
N ASP A 604 8.36 -13.19 22.51
CA ASP A 604 9.53 -13.96 22.07
C ASP A 604 9.76 -15.13 23.03
N LEU A 605 9.78 -16.36 22.51
CA LEU A 605 10.14 -17.55 23.26
C LEU A 605 11.66 -17.65 23.37
N MET A 606 12.14 -17.87 24.60
CA MET A 606 13.57 -17.95 24.91
C MET A 606 13.93 -19.34 25.43
N VAL A 607 15.00 -19.93 24.89
CA VAL A 607 15.61 -21.18 25.40
C VAL A 607 17.10 -20.96 25.54
N CYS A 608 17.64 -21.22 26.73
CA CYS A 608 19.07 -21.00 27.05
C CYS A 608 19.58 -19.59 26.64
N GLY A 609 18.76 -18.54 26.86
CA GLY A 609 19.09 -17.16 26.55
C GLY A 609 19.03 -16.79 25.05
N ARG A 610 18.60 -17.70 24.18
CA ARG A 610 18.42 -17.46 22.74
C ARG A 610 16.95 -17.43 22.37
N LYS A 611 16.58 -16.51 21.48
CA LYS A 611 15.25 -16.45 20.91
C LYS A 611 15.07 -17.62 19.94
N VAL A 612 14.06 -18.48 20.21
CA VAL A 612 13.76 -19.65 19.39
C VAL A 612 12.49 -19.48 18.55
N ALA A 613 11.56 -18.62 18.99
CA ALA A 613 10.38 -18.25 18.18
C ALA A 613 9.81 -16.91 18.62
N GLU A 614 9.09 -16.27 17.70
CA GLU A 614 8.14 -15.18 17.98
C GLU A 614 6.74 -15.75 17.84
N LEU A 615 5.86 -15.51 18.80
CA LEU A 615 4.48 -15.95 18.79
C LEU A 615 3.55 -14.72 18.86
N TYR A 616 2.51 -14.73 18.02
CA TYR A 616 1.44 -13.73 18.03
C TYR A 616 0.10 -14.42 17.96
N VAL A 617 -0.84 -14.00 18.83
CA VAL A 617 -2.24 -14.37 18.77
C VAL A 617 -3.04 -13.08 18.76
N MET A 618 -3.80 -12.89 17.72
CA MET A 618 -4.58 -11.66 17.50
C MET A 618 -6.03 -12.00 17.22
N ALA A 619 -6.95 -11.14 17.62
CA ALA A 619 -8.36 -11.25 17.26
C ALA A 619 -8.79 -9.92 16.66
N ASP A 620 -9.18 -9.94 15.40
CA ASP A 620 -9.76 -8.81 14.70
C ASP A 620 -11.29 -8.88 14.77
N ASN A 621 -11.97 -7.72 14.89
CA ASN A 621 -13.42 -7.67 15.07
C ASN A 621 -13.90 -8.62 16.20
N LEU A 622 -13.29 -8.50 17.39
CA LEU A 622 -13.48 -9.42 18.54
C LEU A 622 -14.97 -9.63 18.89
N LEU A 623 -15.79 -8.59 18.76
CA LEU A 623 -17.23 -8.63 19.09
C LEU A 623 -18.10 -9.11 17.93
N ASN A 624 -17.52 -9.55 16.82
CA ASN A 624 -18.20 -10.02 15.61
C ASN A 624 -19.25 -9.01 15.09
N ARG A 625 -18.86 -7.74 15.04
CA ARG A 625 -19.69 -6.66 14.50
C ARG A 625 -19.87 -6.85 13.00
N SER A 626 -21.09 -6.79 12.52
CA SER A 626 -21.37 -6.71 11.08
C SER A 626 -21.22 -5.27 10.61
N TYR A 627 -20.47 -5.06 9.54
CA TYR A 627 -20.20 -3.74 8.97
C TYR A 627 -19.91 -3.84 7.49
N GLN A 628 -20.05 -2.71 6.82
CA GLN A 628 -19.58 -2.49 5.45
C GLN A 628 -18.66 -1.27 5.49
N ASP A 629 -17.40 -1.43 5.06
CA ASP A 629 -16.52 -0.29 4.88
C ASP A 629 -16.97 0.54 3.68
N HIS A 630 -16.82 1.86 3.76
CA HIS A 630 -17.24 2.76 2.68
C HIS A 630 -16.46 2.52 1.39
N LEU A 631 -15.22 2.06 1.47
CA LEU A 631 -14.35 1.76 0.34
C LEU A 631 -14.39 0.30 -0.12
N SER A 632 -15.22 -0.56 0.53
CA SER A 632 -15.49 -1.90 0.02
C SER A 632 -16.35 -1.82 -1.23
N ARG A 633 -15.84 -2.32 -2.36
CA ARG A 633 -16.62 -2.37 -3.61
C ARG A 633 -17.84 -3.26 -3.49
N LEU A 634 -17.74 -4.31 -2.71
CA LEU A 634 -18.83 -5.25 -2.44
C LEU A 634 -20.01 -4.62 -1.67
N LYS A 635 -19.85 -3.44 -1.06
CA LYS A 635 -20.95 -2.67 -0.47
C LYS A 635 -21.98 -2.21 -1.52
N TYR A 636 -21.58 -2.06 -2.76
CA TYR A 636 -22.37 -1.46 -3.84
C TYR A 636 -22.90 -2.48 -4.83
N THR A 637 -22.84 -3.78 -4.50
CA THR A 637 -23.44 -4.87 -5.25
C THR A 637 -24.94 -4.99 -4.95
N ASP A 638 -25.60 -6.03 -5.42
CA ASP A 638 -27.05 -6.17 -5.39
C ASP A 638 -27.67 -6.19 -3.98
N VAL A 639 -28.94 -5.83 -3.94
CA VAL A 639 -29.74 -5.86 -2.72
C VAL A 639 -30.15 -7.30 -2.43
N ASN A 640 -29.91 -7.75 -1.20
CA ASN A 640 -30.45 -9.01 -0.70
C ASN A 640 -31.99 -8.90 -0.56
N ALA A 641 -32.75 -9.57 -1.41
CA ALA A 641 -34.21 -9.51 -1.45
C ALA A 641 -34.84 -9.98 -0.13
N ALA A 642 -34.28 -11.02 0.52
CA ALA A 642 -34.81 -11.57 1.77
C ALA A 642 -34.61 -10.65 3.00
N THR A 643 -33.55 -9.81 3.00
CA THR A 643 -33.21 -8.94 4.13
C THR A 643 -33.35 -7.45 3.85
N GLY A 644 -33.56 -7.06 2.61
CA GLY A 644 -33.54 -5.67 2.14
C GLY A 644 -32.21 -4.94 2.30
N ARG A 645 -31.09 -5.66 2.49
CA ARG A 645 -29.76 -5.07 2.69
C ARG A 645 -29.02 -4.99 1.36
N MET A 646 -28.43 -3.83 1.08
CA MET A 646 -27.59 -3.63 -0.09
C MET A 646 -26.20 -4.25 0.14
N GLY A 647 -25.66 -4.90 -0.88
CA GLY A 647 -24.29 -5.34 -0.97
C GLY A 647 -23.89 -6.47 -0.03
N VAL A 648 -22.60 -6.76 0.02
CA VAL A 648 -21.96 -7.80 0.80
C VAL A 648 -21.22 -7.20 1.99
N TYR A 649 -21.32 -7.83 3.16
CA TYR A 649 -20.69 -7.36 4.39
C TYR A 649 -19.24 -7.81 4.50
N ASN A 650 -18.42 -7.00 5.17
CA ASN A 650 -17.03 -7.31 5.45
C ASN A 650 -16.89 -8.51 6.39
N MET A 651 -15.67 -9.08 6.43
CA MET A 651 -15.32 -10.23 7.26
C MET A 651 -15.73 -10.01 8.72
N GLY A 652 -16.35 -11.03 9.33
CA GLY A 652 -16.67 -11.07 10.76
C GLY A 652 -15.41 -11.28 11.62
N ARG A 653 -15.62 -11.70 12.90
CA ARG A 653 -14.51 -11.97 13.82
C ARG A 653 -13.51 -12.97 13.22
N ASN A 654 -12.23 -12.63 13.33
CA ASN A 654 -11.11 -13.44 12.86
C ASN A 654 -10.04 -13.55 13.94
N VAL A 655 -9.66 -14.77 14.29
CA VAL A 655 -8.53 -15.03 15.20
C VAL A 655 -7.35 -15.46 14.36
N VAL A 656 -6.24 -14.79 14.51
CA VAL A 656 -5.00 -14.97 13.75
C VAL A 656 -3.91 -15.48 14.68
N MET A 657 -3.24 -16.55 14.29
CA MET A 657 -2.09 -17.12 14.99
C MET A 657 -0.89 -17.07 14.07
N LYS A 658 0.20 -16.42 14.49
CA LYS A 658 1.46 -16.37 13.74
C LYS A 658 2.61 -16.88 14.59
N MET A 659 3.50 -17.62 13.95
CA MET A 659 4.76 -18.06 14.56
C MET A 659 5.89 -17.78 13.58
N VAL A 660 6.99 -17.22 14.11
CA VAL A 660 8.24 -17.02 13.36
C VAL A 660 9.38 -17.68 14.12
N VAL A 661 10.12 -18.55 13.45
CA VAL A 661 11.29 -19.24 13.99
C VAL A 661 12.54 -18.67 13.34
N PRO A 662 13.26 -17.75 14.01
CA PRO A 662 14.52 -17.21 13.52
C PRO A 662 15.68 -18.15 13.88
N LEU A 663 16.55 -18.40 12.90
CA LEU A 663 17.79 -19.14 13.06
C LEU A 663 18.94 -18.26 12.59
N VAL A 664 19.90 -18.00 13.46
CA VAL A 664 21.10 -17.22 13.15
C VAL A 664 22.32 -18.08 13.38
N PHE A 665 23.14 -18.22 12.36
CA PHE A 665 24.38 -18.96 12.40
C PHE A 665 25.54 -17.96 12.18
N GLU A 666 26.32 -17.71 13.24
CA GLU A 666 27.53 -16.90 13.17
C GLU A 666 28.74 -17.81 13.02
N LYS A 667 29.65 -17.44 12.12
CA LYS A 667 30.95 -18.12 12.04
C LYS A 667 31.74 -17.74 13.30
N ARG A 668 32.02 -18.72 14.17
CA ARG A 668 32.90 -18.55 15.34
C ARG A 668 34.34 -18.28 14.91
#